data_887ead59f0d353b1707d94d24988b037
#
_entry.id   887ead59f0d353b1707d94d24988b037
#
_cell.length_a   1.000
_cell.length_b   1.000
_cell.length_c   1.000
_cell.angle_alpha   90.00
_cell.angle_beta   90.00
_cell.angle_gamma   90.00
#
_symmetry.space_group_name_H-M   'P 1'
#
loop_
_entity.id
_entity.type
_entity.pdbx_description
1 polymer ?
#
loop_
_entity_poly.entity_id
_entity_poly.type
_entity_poly.pdbx_seq_one_letter_code
_entity_poly.pdbx_strand_id
1 'polypeptide(L)'
;VASAAPNHSNPADVVNATEPLWVTAGTTCAAAVAEAGLPAHGPNAIVVVRDAEGRLRDLAWAPEADTKVEPVPLNSPDGLNVMRHSAAHVMAQAVQELHQAKLGIGPPITDGFYYDFDVEEPFNPDDLKAVEKRMLQIIKQGQTFHRRKFASLDEARAELANEPYKLELIETKGEGTDADEIMEVGGGELTAYDNCDRTGAKVWSDLCRGPHLPSTKLIGAVKLMRSAAAYWMGSEKNPQLQRIYGTAWPTVQDQKDYLARLAEAEKRDHRKLGQQLDLFSFPDELGSGLPVFHPKGGIIRHEMESYLRERQREAGYELVNTPHITKEQLFHTSGHLPYYADTMFPPMELEGANYYLKAMNCPMHNLIFRSRGRSYRELPLRLSEFGTVYRYEKSGVVHGLTRVRGLTQDDAHIYCTQEQAPGEIKSLLEFVLQLLRDYGLNDFYLELSTKGDSEKFIGDDDLWDSATAVLRQVAEESGLDLVPDPGGAAFYGPKISVQARDAIGRTWQMSTIQLDFNQPVRFGLEYSAADGTRKQPVMIHRALFGSIERFFGVLTEHYAGAFPAWLAPVQAVGIPVRDENADYLEDFFGRLRAAGIRGEVDHSDDRMQKKVRNAQLQKIPFMIIAGDDDQNAGTVSFRYRDGSQRNGVPADEAIAHVVEVVKSRVNEGPSAATEEA
;
A
#
# COMPACT_ATOMS: atom_id res chain seq x y z
N VAL A 1 9.69 32.29 3.37
CA VAL A 1 8.57 32.28 4.33
C VAL A 1 8.10 30.86 4.39
N ALA A 2 8.59 30.11 5.37
CA ALA A 2 8.16 28.77 5.65
C ALA A 2 6.68 28.80 6.05
N SER A 3 5.81 28.32 5.17
CA SER A 3 4.44 27.97 5.49
C SER A 3 4.50 26.67 6.32
N ALA A 4 4.25 26.80 7.62
CA ALA A 4 4.04 25.65 8.49
C ALA A 4 2.99 24.74 7.86
N ALA A 5 3.37 23.49 7.55
CA ALA A 5 2.42 22.46 7.22
C ALA A 5 1.44 22.33 8.38
N PRO A 6 0.14 22.26 8.14
CA PRO A 6 -0.81 22.04 9.23
C PRO A 6 -0.47 20.68 9.86
N ASN A 7 -0.33 20.69 11.17
CA ASN A 7 -0.27 19.47 11.99
C ASN A 7 -1.49 18.61 11.62
N HIS A 8 -1.28 17.61 10.76
CA HIS A 8 -2.25 16.58 10.56
C HIS A 8 -2.22 15.71 11.81
N SER A 9 -3.30 15.76 12.57
CA SER A 9 -3.57 14.82 13.64
C SER A 9 -3.27 13.41 13.13
N ASN A 10 -2.25 12.84 13.75
CA ASN A 10 -1.91 11.42 13.66
C ASN A 10 -3.22 10.63 13.87
N PRO A 11 -3.52 9.56 13.09
CA PRO A 11 -4.61 8.65 13.46
C PRO A 11 -4.48 8.08 14.87
N ALA A 12 -3.30 8.23 15.51
CA ALA A 12 -3.06 7.93 16.92
C ALA A 12 -3.46 9.07 17.90
N ASP A 13 -3.87 10.25 17.45
CA ASP A 13 -4.67 11.19 18.25
C ASP A 13 -6.13 10.69 18.36
N VAL A 14 -6.26 9.37 18.47
CA VAL A 14 -7.49 8.70 18.84
C VAL A 14 -7.91 9.25 20.21
N VAL A 15 -9.03 9.94 20.19
CA VAL A 15 -9.90 10.22 21.31
C VAL A 15 -9.60 9.25 22.45
N ASN A 16 -9.25 9.80 23.62
CA ASN A 16 -9.16 9.06 24.87
C ASN A 16 -10.25 8.00 24.90
N ALA A 17 -9.85 6.72 25.03
CA ALA A 17 -10.79 5.61 25.11
C ALA A 17 -11.87 6.02 26.12
N THR A 18 -13.10 6.14 25.65
CA THR A 18 -14.22 6.49 26.54
C THR A 18 -14.31 5.39 27.59
N GLU A 19 -14.37 5.76 28.88
CA GLU A 19 -14.46 4.75 29.93
C GLU A 19 -15.64 3.80 29.64
N PRO A 20 -15.45 2.50 29.79
CA PRO A 20 -16.52 1.54 29.58
C PRO A 20 -17.73 1.82 30.44
N LEU A 21 -18.92 1.72 29.86
CA LEU A 21 -20.20 1.95 30.53
C LEU A 21 -20.83 0.64 31.01
N TRP A 22 -21.51 0.68 32.16
CA TRP A 22 -22.42 -0.37 32.59
C TRP A 22 -23.80 -0.14 31.97
N VAL A 23 -24.35 -1.16 31.30
CA VAL A 23 -25.71 -1.15 30.77
C VAL A 23 -26.54 -2.19 31.53
N THR A 24 -27.58 -1.75 32.21
CA THR A 24 -28.49 -2.62 32.94
C THR A 24 -29.35 -3.41 31.96
N ALA A 25 -29.66 -4.66 32.31
CA ALA A 25 -30.54 -5.53 31.55
C ALA A 25 -31.84 -4.84 31.12
N GLY A 26 -32.21 -4.94 29.84
CA GLY A 26 -33.40 -4.32 29.27
C GLY A 26 -33.32 -2.81 29.01
N THR A 27 -32.23 -2.14 29.42
CA THR A 27 -31.96 -0.73 29.08
C THR A 27 -31.21 -0.66 27.75
N THR A 28 -31.58 0.27 26.84
CA THR A 28 -30.88 0.46 25.60
C THR A 28 -29.50 1.12 25.79
N CYS A 29 -28.51 0.76 24.99
CA CYS A 29 -27.22 1.43 25.03
C CYS A 29 -27.32 2.94 24.73
N ALA A 30 -28.31 3.37 23.95
CA ALA A 30 -28.60 4.79 23.75
C ALA A 30 -28.95 5.52 25.04
N ALA A 31 -29.75 4.90 25.93
CA ALA A 31 -30.11 5.48 27.21
C ALA A 31 -28.88 5.58 28.14
N ALA A 32 -28.06 4.54 28.21
CA ALA A 32 -26.83 4.52 29.00
C ALA A 32 -25.81 5.59 28.51
N VAL A 33 -25.64 5.73 27.21
CA VAL A 33 -24.78 6.76 26.60
C VAL A 33 -25.28 8.17 26.93
N ALA A 34 -26.60 8.39 26.89
CA ALA A 34 -27.22 9.67 27.25
C ALA A 34 -27.08 9.97 28.74
N GLU A 35 -27.28 8.99 29.62
CA GLU A 35 -27.09 9.12 31.08
C GLU A 35 -25.64 9.45 31.44
N ALA A 36 -24.69 8.88 30.72
CA ALA A 36 -23.27 9.18 30.88
C ALA A 36 -22.87 10.55 30.33
N GLY A 37 -23.79 11.31 29.69
CA GLY A 37 -23.53 12.64 29.13
C GLY A 37 -22.62 12.63 27.89
N LEU A 38 -22.46 11.49 27.20
CA LEU A 38 -21.62 11.36 26.05
C LEU A 38 -22.24 12.02 24.79
N PRO A 39 -21.42 12.50 23.83
CA PRO A 39 -21.91 13.23 22.67
C PRO A 39 -22.84 12.38 21.78
N ALA A 40 -24.01 12.90 21.43
CA ALA A 40 -24.95 12.31 20.47
C ALA A 40 -24.87 12.93 19.06
N HIS A 41 -24.08 14.00 18.88
CA HIS A 41 -23.97 14.76 17.66
C HIS A 41 -22.52 15.19 17.37
N GLY A 42 -22.23 15.49 16.11
CA GLY A 42 -20.91 15.93 15.67
C GLY A 42 -19.94 14.78 15.45
N PRO A 43 -18.66 15.09 15.12
CA PRO A 43 -17.65 14.07 14.79
C PRO A 43 -17.34 13.08 15.91
N ASN A 44 -17.53 13.50 17.16
CA ASN A 44 -17.28 12.66 18.35
C ASN A 44 -18.56 11.98 18.87
N ALA A 45 -19.69 12.04 18.12
CA ALA A 45 -20.91 11.36 18.51
C ALA A 45 -20.67 9.87 18.74
N ILE A 46 -21.19 9.32 19.86
CA ILE A 46 -21.19 7.88 20.04
C ILE A 46 -22.23 7.27 19.10
N VAL A 47 -21.82 6.34 18.26
CA VAL A 47 -22.67 5.82 17.18
C VAL A 47 -23.02 4.33 17.36
N VAL A 48 -22.15 3.57 17.99
CA VAL A 48 -22.36 2.16 18.36
C VAL A 48 -21.63 1.90 19.68
N VAL A 49 -21.80 0.71 20.23
CA VAL A 49 -20.99 0.22 21.36
C VAL A 49 -20.33 -1.10 21.01
N ARG A 50 -19.21 -1.42 21.68
CA ARG A 50 -18.57 -2.72 21.62
C ARG A 50 -18.95 -3.51 22.87
N ASP A 51 -19.47 -4.72 22.68
CA ASP A 51 -19.82 -5.62 23.81
C ASP A 51 -18.56 -6.31 24.39
N ALA A 52 -18.74 -7.07 25.46
CA ALA A 52 -17.66 -7.77 26.16
C ALA A 52 -16.96 -8.84 25.29
N GLU A 53 -17.63 -9.33 24.24
CA GLU A 53 -17.11 -10.27 23.27
C GLU A 53 -16.43 -9.58 22.07
N GLY A 54 -16.28 -8.25 22.13
CA GLY A 54 -15.64 -7.45 21.09
C GLY A 54 -16.53 -7.12 19.88
N ARG A 55 -17.83 -7.48 19.89
CA ARG A 55 -18.75 -7.25 18.78
C ARG A 55 -19.36 -5.85 18.86
N LEU A 56 -19.47 -5.22 17.69
CA LEU A 56 -20.18 -3.92 17.59
C LEU A 56 -21.71 -4.13 17.65
N ARG A 57 -22.39 -3.28 18.43
CA ARG A 57 -23.84 -3.28 18.63
C ARG A 57 -24.42 -1.91 18.37
N ASP A 58 -25.63 -1.89 17.78
CA ASP A 58 -26.41 -0.66 17.64
C ASP A 58 -26.67 0.00 18.99
N LEU A 59 -26.81 1.30 19.03
CA LEU A 59 -27.25 2.00 20.24
C LEU A 59 -28.69 1.61 20.70
N ALA A 60 -29.51 1.08 19.80
CA ALA A 60 -30.82 0.54 20.13
C ALA A 60 -30.77 -0.83 20.82
N TRP A 61 -29.61 -1.49 20.85
CA TRP A 61 -29.47 -2.77 21.52
C TRP A 61 -29.66 -2.64 23.03
N ALA A 62 -30.48 -3.54 23.59
CA ALA A 62 -30.71 -3.69 25.04
C ALA A 62 -30.24 -5.10 25.44
N PRO A 63 -29.21 -5.25 26.29
CA PRO A 63 -28.72 -6.54 26.71
C PRO A 63 -29.72 -7.27 27.61
N GLU A 64 -29.71 -8.61 27.57
CA GLU A 64 -30.56 -9.47 28.42
C GLU A 64 -30.06 -9.56 29.89
N ALA A 65 -28.78 -9.26 30.12
CA ALA A 65 -28.13 -9.21 31.44
C ALA A 65 -27.29 -7.95 31.55
N ASP A 66 -27.03 -7.51 32.78
CA ASP A 66 -26.14 -6.39 33.04
C ASP A 66 -24.80 -6.64 32.42
N THR A 67 -24.34 -5.72 31.57
CA THR A 67 -23.10 -5.88 30.80
C THR A 67 -22.29 -4.62 30.70
N LYS A 68 -21.01 -4.77 30.52
CA LYS A 68 -20.09 -3.67 30.29
C LYS A 68 -19.88 -3.48 28.77
N VAL A 69 -20.01 -2.24 28.30
CA VAL A 69 -19.82 -1.89 26.91
C VAL A 69 -18.83 -0.75 26.73
N GLU A 70 -18.12 -0.72 25.62
CA GLU A 70 -17.23 0.36 25.24
C GLU A 70 -17.93 1.27 24.22
N PRO A 71 -18.12 2.57 24.51
CA PRO A 71 -18.70 3.51 23.55
C PRO A 71 -17.75 3.76 22.37
N VAL A 72 -18.27 3.72 21.14
CA VAL A 72 -17.51 3.90 19.90
C VAL A 72 -17.88 5.23 19.25
N PRO A 73 -16.94 6.20 19.19
CA PRO A 73 -17.17 7.49 18.53
C PRO A 73 -17.16 7.40 17.01
N LEU A 74 -17.89 8.28 16.35
CA LEU A 74 -18.02 8.36 14.90
C LEU A 74 -16.68 8.51 14.18
N ASN A 75 -15.75 9.29 14.72
CA ASN A 75 -14.43 9.54 14.14
C ASN A 75 -13.39 8.45 14.44
N SER A 76 -13.77 7.38 15.16
CA SER A 76 -12.92 6.20 15.32
C SER A 76 -12.93 5.33 14.05
N PRO A 77 -11.94 4.43 13.83
CA PRO A 77 -11.96 3.52 12.69
C PRO A 77 -13.26 2.73 12.55
N ASP A 78 -13.79 2.18 13.66
CA ASP A 78 -15.05 1.44 13.66
C ASP A 78 -16.25 2.34 13.40
N GLY A 79 -16.29 3.53 14.01
CA GLY A 79 -17.34 4.51 13.79
C GLY A 79 -17.41 4.97 12.34
N LEU A 80 -16.26 5.18 11.69
CA LEU A 80 -16.17 5.49 10.26
C LEU A 80 -16.66 4.34 9.38
N ASN A 81 -16.33 3.10 9.73
CA ASN A 81 -16.82 1.92 9.00
C ASN A 81 -18.35 1.80 9.11
N VAL A 82 -18.92 1.98 10.29
CA VAL A 82 -20.38 1.97 10.49
C VAL A 82 -21.06 3.11 9.73
N MET A 83 -20.45 4.29 9.66
CA MET A 83 -20.96 5.42 8.89
C MET A 83 -20.94 5.10 7.38
N ARG A 84 -19.86 4.55 6.88
CA ARG A 84 -19.71 4.17 5.47
C ARG A 84 -20.69 3.07 5.08
N HIS A 85 -20.88 2.08 5.95
CA HIS A 85 -21.89 1.05 5.79
C HIS A 85 -23.32 1.66 5.73
N SER A 86 -23.63 2.58 6.64
CA SER A 86 -24.92 3.28 6.63
C SER A 86 -25.10 4.17 5.38
N ALA A 87 -24.01 4.77 4.87
CA ALA A 87 -24.04 5.52 3.62
C ALA A 87 -24.27 4.61 2.40
N ALA A 88 -23.75 3.37 2.41
CA ALA A 88 -24.05 2.36 1.40
C ALA A 88 -25.56 2.03 1.35
N HIS A 89 -26.22 1.87 2.50
CA HIS A 89 -27.68 1.67 2.58
C HIS A 89 -28.46 2.88 2.07
N VAL A 90 -28.03 4.10 2.42
CA VAL A 90 -28.64 5.33 1.88
C VAL A 90 -28.48 5.40 0.35
N MET A 91 -27.37 4.96 -0.20
CA MET A 91 -27.17 4.86 -1.64
C MET A 91 -28.07 3.80 -2.27
N ALA A 92 -28.17 2.61 -1.66
CA ALA A 92 -29.04 1.54 -2.15
C ALA A 92 -30.51 1.97 -2.20
N GLN A 93 -31.01 2.63 -1.14
CA GLN A 93 -32.34 3.24 -1.12
C GLN A 93 -32.50 4.28 -2.24
N ALA A 94 -31.55 5.19 -2.41
CA ALA A 94 -31.61 6.22 -3.43
C ALA A 94 -31.62 5.65 -4.86
N VAL A 95 -30.84 4.60 -5.11
CA VAL A 95 -30.81 3.90 -6.40
C VAL A 95 -32.14 3.21 -6.67
N GLN A 96 -32.69 2.45 -5.71
CA GLN A 96 -33.98 1.77 -5.91
C GLN A 96 -35.17 2.74 -6.07
N GLU A 97 -35.12 3.93 -5.46
CA GLU A 97 -36.13 4.97 -5.64
C GLU A 97 -36.07 5.63 -7.04
N LEU A 98 -34.93 5.63 -7.70
CA LEU A 98 -34.73 6.28 -9.00
C LEU A 98 -34.65 5.30 -10.16
N HIS A 99 -34.21 4.04 -9.90
CA HIS A 99 -33.98 3.02 -10.90
C HIS A 99 -34.59 1.70 -10.45
N GLN A 100 -35.00 0.84 -11.41
CA GLN A 100 -35.45 -0.52 -11.14
C GLN A 100 -34.24 -1.44 -10.94
N ALA A 101 -33.57 -1.31 -9.77
CA ALA A 101 -32.34 -2.03 -9.45
C ALA A 101 -32.61 -3.18 -8.48
N LYS A 102 -31.95 -4.34 -8.69
CA LYS A 102 -31.85 -5.42 -7.71
C LYS A 102 -30.58 -5.24 -6.89
N LEU A 103 -30.67 -5.57 -5.62
CA LEU A 103 -29.59 -5.33 -4.64
C LEU A 103 -28.63 -6.52 -4.60
N GLY A 104 -27.35 -6.25 -4.78
CA GLY A 104 -26.23 -7.16 -4.48
C GLY A 104 -25.75 -7.00 -3.04
N ILE A 105 -24.47 -6.61 -2.87
CA ILE A 105 -23.82 -6.38 -1.58
C ILE A 105 -23.27 -4.95 -1.49
N GLY A 106 -23.16 -4.42 -0.25
CA GLY A 106 -22.76 -3.03 0.01
C GLY A 106 -21.84 -2.83 1.20
N PRO A 107 -20.64 -3.41 1.25
CA PRO A 107 -19.73 -3.25 2.38
C PRO A 107 -19.05 -1.87 2.41
N PRO A 108 -18.63 -1.42 3.61
CA PRO A 108 -17.65 -0.36 3.74
C PRO A 108 -16.28 -0.83 3.24
N ILE A 109 -15.49 0.11 2.74
CA ILE A 109 -14.10 -0.09 2.36
C ILE A 109 -13.25 1.04 2.95
N THR A 110 -11.94 0.93 2.86
CA THR A 110 -11.03 2.00 3.29
C THR A 110 -11.40 3.32 2.58
N ASP A 111 -11.70 4.35 3.40
CA ASP A 111 -12.11 5.70 2.98
C ASP A 111 -13.39 5.80 2.15
N GLY A 112 -14.17 4.72 2.07
CA GLY A 112 -15.38 4.73 1.26
C GLY A 112 -16.32 3.55 1.48
N PHE A 113 -17.16 3.34 0.50
CA PHE A 113 -18.11 2.24 0.43
C PHE A 113 -18.42 1.95 -1.04
N TYR A 114 -18.98 0.79 -1.31
CA TYR A 114 -19.61 0.51 -2.60
C TYR A 114 -20.92 -0.23 -2.40
N TYR A 115 -21.69 -0.33 -3.47
CA TYR A 115 -22.86 -1.21 -3.55
C TYR A 115 -23.01 -1.73 -4.97
N ASP A 116 -23.36 -3.02 -5.10
CA ASP A 116 -23.57 -3.71 -6.35
C ASP A 116 -25.06 -3.74 -6.71
N PHE A 117 -25.36 -3.38 -7.93
CA PHE A 117 -26.72 -3.28 -8.46
C PHE A 117 -26.85 -4.09 -9.76
N ASP A 118 -27.91 -4.87 -9.87
CA ASP A 118 -28.34 -5.41 -11.15
C ASP A 118 -29.35 -4.42 -11.78
N VAL A 119 -28.97 -3.87 -12.91
CA VAL A 119 -29.72 -2.86 -13.66
C VAL A 119 -29.69 -3.18 -15.14
N GLU A 120 -30.75 -2.81 -15.87
CA GLU A 120 -30.84 -3.06 -17.32
C GLU A 120 -29.80 -2.27 -18.12
N GLU A 121 -29.53 -1.02 -17.73
CA GLU A 121 -28.52 -0.15 -18.37
C GLU A 121 -27.46 0.29 -17.37
N PRO A 122 -26.17 0.35 -17.78
CA PRO A 122 -25.09 0.84 -16.92
C PRO A 122 -25.31 2.30 -16.49
N PHE A 123 -24.93 2.61 -15.24
CA PHE A 123 -25.00 3.98 -14.73
C PHE A 123 -24.06 4.93 -15.48
N ASN A 124 -24.58 6.05 -15.90
CA ASN A 124 -23.84 7.16 -16.48
C ASN A 124 -23.53 8.25 -15.42
N PRO A 125 -22.66 9.25 -15.72
CA PRO A 125 -22.33 10.31 -14.77
C PRO A 125 -23.50 11.16 -14.28
N ASP A 126 -24.57 11.30 -15.06
CA ASP A 126 -25.75 12.09 -14.66
C ASP A 126 -26.64 11.28 -13.71
N ASP A 127 -26.72 9.97 -13.87
CA ASP A 127 -27.36 9.07 -12.90
C ASP A 127 -26.68 9.17 -11.54
N LEU A 128 -25.32 9.14 -11.50
CA LEU A 128 -24.58 9.29 -10.25
C LEU A 128 -24.89 10.63 -9.55
N LYS A 129 -25.01 11.72 -10.30
CA LYS A 129 -25.41 13.03 -9.75
C LYS A 129 -26.83 13.00 -9.19
N ALA A 130 -27.78 12.35 -9.89
CA ALA A 130 -29.14 12.20 -9.44
C ALA A 130 -29.25 11.38 -8.16
N VAL A 131 -28.54 10.24 -8.10
CA VAL A 131 -28.45 9.39 -6.91
C VAL A 131 -27.82 10.14 -5.75
N GLU A 132 -26.68 10.82 -5.93
CA GLU A 132 -26.03 11.63 -4.90
C GLU A 132 -26.96 12.71 -4.33
N LYS A 133 -27.69 13.40 -5.21
CA LYS A 133 -28.71 14.40 -4.80
C LYS A 133 -29.82 13.76 -3.96
N ARG A 134 -30.26 12.56 -4.33
CA ARG A 134 -31.28 11.84 -3.56
C ARG A 134 -30.75 11.37 -2.21
N MET A 135 -29.52 10.85 -2.15
CA MET A 135 -28.84 10.52 -0.89
C MET A 135 -28.81 11.71 0.06
N LEU A 136 -28.42 12.91 -0.42
CA LEU A 136 -28.39 14.13 0.40
C LEU A 136 -29.76 14.50 0.94
N GLN A 137 -30.84 14.24 0.18
CA GLN A 137 -32.22 14.44 0.65
C GLN A 137 -32.58 13.46 1.78
N ILE A 138 -32.24 12.17 1.62
CA ILE A 138 -32.45 11.11 2.64
C ILE A 138 -31.70 11.46 3.92
N ILE A 139 -30.41 11.86 3.82
CA ILE A 139 -29.60 12.30 4.96
C ILE A 139 -30.29 13.48 5.70
N LYS A 140 -30.75 14.48 4.96
CA LYS A 140 -31.44 15.65 5.52
C LYS A 140 -32.78 15.30 6.18
N GLN A 141 -33.48 14.29 5.68
CA GLN A 141 -34.70 13.77 6.30
C GLN A 141 -34.47 13.22 7.69
N GLY A 142 -33.24 12.70 7.98
CA GLY A 142 -32.88 12.16 9.27
C GLY A 142 -33.63 10.87 9.58
N GLN A 143 -33.59 9.94 8.62
CA GLN A 143 -34.13 8.58 8.83
C GLN A 143 -33.33 7.86 9.92
N THR A 144 -33.98 6.91 10.58
CA THR A 144 -33.38 6.05 11.60
C THR A 144 -33.27 4.62 11.07
N PHE A 145 -32.25 3.88 11.53
CA PHE A 145 -32.07 2.49 11.18
C PHE A 145 -32.59 1.58 12.28
N HIS A 146 -33.46 0.65 11.95
CA HIS A 146 -34.06 -0.28 12.90
C HIS A 146 -33.71 -1.72 12.52
N ARG A 147 -32.94 -2.41 13.36
CA ARG A 147 -32.63 -3.81 13.20
C ARG A 147 -33.83 -4.66 13.50
N ARG A 148 -34.20 -5.53 12.56
CA ARG A 148 -35.30 -6.50 12.70
C ARG A 148 -34.79 -7.90 12.42
N LYS A 149 -35.15 -8.84 13.29
CA LYS A 149 -34.88 -10.27 13.10
C LYS A 149 -36.06 -10.91 12.38
N PHE A 150 -35.77 -11.72 11.36
CA PHE A 150 -36.81 -12.56 10.74
C PHE A 150 -37.20 -13.70 11.69
N ALA A 151 -38.48 -13.96 11.78
CA ALA A 151 -39.00 -15.04 12.64
C ALA A 151 -38.71 -16.42 12.02
N SER A 152 -38.58 -16.50 10.70
CA SER A 152 -38.26 -17.72 9.97
C SER A 152 -37.57 -17.44 8.63
N LEU A 153 -36.93 -18.47 8.06
CA LEU A 153 -36.36 -18.41 6.72
C LEU A 153 -37.42 -18.16 5.65
N ASP A 154 -38.63 -18.70 5.84
CA ASP A 154 -39.72 -18.51 4.90
C ASP A 154 -40.26 -17.07 4.87
N GLU A 155 -40.27 -16.41 6.03
CA GLU A 155 -40.56 -14.96 6.12
C GLU A 155 -39.54 -14.16 5.33
N ALA A 156 -38.25 -14.42 5.52
CA ALA A 156 -37.19 -13.74 4.81
C ALA A 156 -37.30 -13.95 3.30
N ARG A 157 -37.54 -15.20 2.84
CA ARG A 157 -37.76 -15.52 1.43
C ARG A 157 -38.98 -14.78 0.84
N ALA A 158 -40.05 -14.67 1.60
CA ALA A 158 -41.25 -13.99 1.14
C ALA A 158 -41.01 -12.47 0.99
N GLU A 159 -40.34 -11.86 1.95
CA GLU A 159 -40.05 -10.42 1.90
C GLU A 159 -39.02 -10.09 0.80
N LEU A 160 -38.00 -10.93 0.62
CA LEU A 160 -36.91 -10.73 -0.34
C LEU A 160 -37.19 -11.38 -1.71
N ALA A 161 -38.45 -11.79 -2.00
CA ALA A 161 -38.81 -12.51 -3.24
C ALA A 161 -38.39 -11.77 -4.54
N ASN A 162 -38.26 -10.45 -4.49
CA ASN A 162 -37.83 -9.62 -5.61
C ASN A 162 -36.32 -9.32 -5.64
N GLU A 163 -35.52 -9.85 -4.68
CA GLU A 163 -34.11 -9.60 -4.55
C GLU A 163 -33.30 -10.92 -4.71
N PRO A 164 -33.05 -11.37 -5.96
CA PRO A 164 -32.50 -12.69 -6.22
C PRO A 164 -31.14 -12.92 -5.58
N TYR A 165 -30.27 -11.89 -5.56
CA TYR A 165 -28.94 -11.98 -4.96
C TYR A 165 -29.01 -12.10 -3.45
N LYS A 166 -29.97 -11.44 -2.79
CA LYS A 166 -30.20 -11.58 -1.35
C LYS A 166 -30.74 -12.97 -0.99
N LEU A 167 -31.55 -13.56 -1.85
CA LEU A 167 -32.01 -14.95 -1.69
C LEU A 167 -30.86 -15.94 -1.82
N GLU A 168 -29.97 -15.75 -2.81
CA GLU A 168 -28.78 -16.58 -2.98
C GLU A 168 -27.86 -16.51 -1.75
N LEU A 169 -27.63 -15.31 -1.18
CA LEU A 169 -26.87 -15.14 0.06
C LEU A 169 -27.46 -15.90 1.24
N ILE A 170 -28.77 -15.98 1.35
CA ILE A 170 -29.45 -16.74 2.41
C ILE A 170 -29.27 -18.25 2.21
N GLU A 171 -29.27 -18.73 0.97
CA GLU A 171 -29.19 -20.15 0.62
C GLU A 171 -27.76 -20.70 0.74
N THR A 172 -26.76 -19.95 0.32
CA THR A 172 -25.33 -20.35 0.36
C THR A 172 -24.77 -20.47 1.78
N LYS A 173 -25.45 -19.94 2.79
CA LYS A 173 -25.03 -20.06 4.20
C LYS A 173 -24.99 -21.44 4.80
N GLY A 174 -25.63 -22.43 4.16
CA GLY A 174 -25.60 -23.84 4.60
C GLY A 174 -24.31 -24.57 4.25
N GLU A 175 -23.44 -24.03 3.40
CA GLU A 175 -22.32 -24.74 2.77
C GLU A 175 -20.91 -24.23 3.13
N GLY A 176 -20.73 -23.44 4.21
CA GLY A 176 -19.42 -23.24 4.84
C GLY A 176 -18.35 -22.48 4.02
N THR A 177 -18.74 -21.49 3.24
CA THR A 177 -17.80 -20.52 2.65
C THR A 177 -17.51 -19.37 3.62
N ASP A 178 -16.32 -18.74 3.53
CA ASP A 178 -15.79 -17.67 4.40
C ASP A 178 -16.82 -16.56 4.69
N ALA A 179 -17.73 -16.86 5.62
CA ALA A 179 -18.92 -16.06 5.92
C ALA A 179 -18.61 -14.76 6.68
N ASP A 180 -17.34 -14.53 7.08
CA ASP A 180 -16.93 -13.35 7.84
C ASP A 180 -16.73 -12.10 6.98
N GLU A 181 -16.57 -12.26 5.67
CA GLU A 181 -16.39 -11.12 4.74
C GLU A 181 -17.71 -10.54 4.19
N ILE A 182 -18.85 -11.22 4.35
CA ILE A 182 -20.12 -10.77 3.80
C ILE A 182 -20.95 -10.11 4.91
N MET A 183 -21.11 -8.78 4.84
CA MET A 183 -21.85 -7.97 5.83
C MET A 183 -23.35 -8.28 5.90
N GLU A 184 -23.92 -8.88 4.87
CA GLU A 184 -25.35 -9.14 4.76
C GLU A 184 -25.80 -10.34 5.59
N VAL A 185 -24.94 -11.33 5.76
CA VAL A 185 -25.29 -12.59 6.42
C VAL A 185 -24.13 -13.12 7.29
N GLY A 186 -24.39 -13.52 8.55
CA GLY A 186 -23.40 -14.05 9.52
C GLY A 186 -23.96 -14.11 10.95
N GLY A 187 -23.24 -14.78 11.86
CA GLY A 187 -23.57 -14.77 13.28
C GLY A 187 -24.81 -15.57 13.71
N GLY A 188 -25.32 -16.46 12.86
CA GLY A 188 -26.43 -17.38 13.22
C GLY A 188 -27.83 -16.76 13.24
N GLU A 189 -27.98 -15.45 13.04
CA GLU A 189 -29.26 -14.75 12.98
C GLU A 189 -29.47 -14.09 11.62
N LEU A 190 -30.66 -14.26 11.04
CA LEU A 190 -31.06 -13.59 9.81
C LEU A 190 -31.76 -12.30 10.15
N THR A 191 -31.19 -11.15 9.72
CA THR A 191 -31.69 -9.82 10.08
C THR A 191 -31.80 -8.93 8.86
N ALA A 192 -32.73 -7.97 8.95
CA ALA A 192 -32.87 -6.84 8.06
C ALA A 192 -32.73 -5.53 8.82
N TYR A 193 -32.38 -4.47 8.12
CA TYR A 193 -32.46 -3.11 8.62
C TYR A 193 -33.51 -2.33 7.86
N ASP A 194 -34.47 -1.81 8.61
CA ASP A 194 -35.52 -0.95 8.08
C ASP A 194 -35.10 0.50 8.26
N ASN A 195 -35.07 1.26 7.16
CA ASN A 195 -34.92 2.70 7.21
C ASN A 195 -36.31 3.30 7.49
N CYS A 196 -36.42 4.04 8.58
CA CYS A 196 -37.69 4.63 9.03
C CYS A 196 -37.64 6.15 8.96
N ASP A 197 -38.75 6.76 8.59
CA ASP A 197 -38.92 8.20 8.62
C ASP A 197 -39.09 8.75 10.06
N ARG A 198 -39.30 10.06 10.21
CA ARG A 198 -39.45 10.69 11.51
C ARG A 198 -40.73 10.30 12.25
N THR A 199 -41.69 9.69 11.57
CA THR A 199 -42.93 9.16 12.18
C THR A 199 -42.73 7.71 12.67
N GLY A 200 -41.58 7.08 12.36
CA GLY A 200 -41.29 5.67 12.59
C GLY A 200 -41.82 4.74 11.51
N ALA A 201 -42.35 5.28 10.40
CA ALA A 201 -42.84 4.45 9.31
C ALA A 201 -41.63 3.93 8.48
N LYS A 202 -41.66 2.62 8.17
CA LYS A 202 -40.68 2.00 7.28
C LYS A 202 -40.79 2.56 5.87
N VAL A 203 -39.70 3.10 5.33
CA VAL A 203 -39.61 3.65 3.98
C VAL A 203 -38.75 2.78 3.05
N TRP A 204 -37.86 1.99 3.59
CA TRP A 204 -36.98 1.08 2.84
C TRP A 204 -36.42 -0.01 3.75
N SER A 205 -35.94 -1.11 3.18
CA SER A 205 -35.39 -2.23 3.94
C SER A 205 -34.34 -2.99 3.15
N ASP A 206 -33.32 -3.52 3.83
CA ASP A 206 -32.34 -4.43 3.21
C ASP A 206 -31.92 -5.53 4.18
N LEU A 207 -31.54 -6.69 3.59
CA LEU A 207 -30.92 -7.79 4.32
C LEU A 207 -29.53 -7.37 4.79
N CYS A 208 -29.31 -7.31 6.10
CA CYS A 208 -28.06 -6.85 6.67
C CYS A 208 -27.88 -7.29 8.11
N ARG A 209 -26.64 -7.49 8.50
CA ARG A 209 -26.20 -7.86 9.85
C ARG A 209 -26.00 -6.64 10.75
N GLY A 210 -25.70 -5.50 10.15
CA GLY A 210 -25.35 -4.26 10.85
C GLY A 210 -23.94 -4.28 11.47
N PRO A 211 -23.66 -3.40 12.46
CA PRO A 211 -24.55 -2.34 12.95
C PRO A 211 -24.62 -1.13 12.02
N HIS A 212 -25.56 -0.22 12.32
CA HIS A 212 -25.75 1.04 11.61
C HIS A 212 -25.75 2.25 12.55
N LEU A 213 -25.62 3.45 11.97
CA LEU A 213 -25.77 4.72 12.68
C LEU A 213 -27.17 4.83 13.31
N PRO A 214 -27.35 5.54 14.43
CA PRO A 214 -28.67 5.85 14.97
C PRO A 214 -29.56 6.66 14.01
N SER A 215 -28.93 7.49 13.17
CA SER A 215 -29.65 8.30 12.20
C SER A 215 -28.77 8.67 11.00
N THR A 216 -29.37 8.76 9.82
CA THR A 216 -28.71 9.23 8.60
C THR A 216 -28.09 10.63 8.73
N LYS A 217 -28.57 11.48 9.66
CA LYS A 217 -28.01 12.81 9.93
C LYS A 217 -26.55 12.81 10.40
N LEU A 218 -26.08 11.69 10.90
CA LEU A 218 -24.69 11.54 11.34
C LEU A 218 -23.72 11.30 10.17
N ILE A 219 -24.24 11.11 8.94
CA ILE A 219 -23.44 11.15 7.71
C ILE A 219 -23.21 12.63 7.37
N GLY A 220 -22.04 13.16 7.73
CA GLY A 220 -21.75 14.59 7.59
C GLY A 220 -21.58 15.04 6.13
N ALA A 221 -20.90 14.23 5.33
CA ALA A 221 -20.68 14.48 3.89
C ALA A 221 -20.58 13.17 3.12
N VAL A 222 -21.13 13.14 1.91
CA VAL A 222 -21.07 11.98 1.00
C VAL A 222 -20.77 12.44 -0.42
N LYS A 223 -20.02 11.62 -1.16
CA LYS A 223 -19.70 11.83 -2.57
C LYS A 223 -19.71 10.52 -3.32
N LEU A 224 -20.41 10.43 -4.45
CA LEU A 224 -20.29 9.32 -5.37
C LEU A 224 -19.11 9.56 -6.31
N MET A 225 -18.28 8.56 -6.48
CA MET A 225 -16.98 8.69 -7.17
C MET A 225 -17.04 8.20 -8.61
N ARG A 226 -17.53 6.97 -8.81
CA ARG A 226 -17.58 6.31 -10.11
C ARG A 226 -18.50 5.08 -10.08
N SER A 227 -18.88 4.60 -11.26
CA SER A 227 -19.45 3.27 -11.47
C SER A 227 -18.45 2.38 -12.22
N ALA A 228 -18.57 1.08 -12.04
CA ALA A 228 -17.79 0.07 -12.76
C ALA A 228 -18.58 -1.24 -12.82
N ALA A 229 -18.34 -2.03 -13.86
CA ALA A 229 -18.83 -3.41 -13.92
C ALA A 229 -18.09 -4.28 -12.91
N ALA A 230 -18.79 -5.18 -12.23
CA ALA A 230 -18.24 -6.15 -11.29
C ALA A 230 -19.00 -7.46 -11.39
N TYR A 231 -18.28 -8.58 -11.44
CA TYR A 231 -18.92 -9.91 -11.43
C TYR A 231 -19.42 -10.24 -10.03
N TRP A 232 -20.65 -10.78 -9.96
CA TRP A 232 -21.23 -11.25 -8.70
C TRP A 232 -20.30 -12.24 -8.01
N MET A 233 -20.04 -12.04 -6.72
CA MET A 233 -19.11 -12.84 -5.90
C MET A 233 -17.71 -13.00 -6.53
N GLY A 234 -17.28 -12.06 -7.36
CA GLY A 234 -15.95 -12.04 -7.97
C GLY A 234 -15.67 -13.13 -9.03
N SER A 235 -16.67 -13.89 -9.44
CA SER A 235 -16.52 -14.96 -10.43
C SER A 235 -16.98 -14.52 -11.82
N GLU A 236 -16.10 -14.64 -12.82
CA GLU A 236 -16.41 -14.35 -14.24
C GLU A 236 -17.54 -15.23 -14.81
N LYS A 237 -17.91 -16.31 -14.12
CA LYS A 237 -19.02 -17.19 -14.50
C LYS A 237 -20.38 -16.67 -14.04
N ASN A 238 -20.40 -15.70 -13.13
CA ASN A 238 -21.60 -15.12 -12.54
C ASN A 238 -22.04 -13.86 -13.31
N PRO A 239 -23.29 -13.40 -13.12
CA PRO A 239 -23.77 -12.15 -13.72
C PRO A 239 -22.88 -10.98 -13.44
N GLN A 240 -22.79 -10.07 -14.40
CA GLN A 240 -22.07 -8.81 -14.27
C GLN A 240 -23.02 -7.73 -13.75
N LEU A 241 -22.74 -7.22 -12.56
CA LEU A 241 -23.47 -6.15 -11.89
C LEU A 241 -22.80 -4.78 -12.12
N GLN A 242 -23.52 -3.72 -11.80
CA GLN A 242 -22.98 -2.37 -11.77
C GLN A 242 -22.65 -1.96 -10.34
N ARG A 243 -21.37 -1.71 -10.07
CA ARG A 243 -20.86 -1.28 -8.77
C ARG A 243 -20.70 0.23 -8.74
N ILE A 244 -21.38 0.89 -7.80
CA ILE A 244 -21.19 2.33 -7.53
C ILE A 244 -20.25 2.48 -6.33
N TYR A 245 -19.18 3.25 -6.48
CA TYR A 245 -18.26 3.62 -5.40
C TYR A 245 -18.60 4.99 -4.86
N GLY A 246 -18.61 5.12 -3.53
CA GLY A 246 -18.79 6.38 -2.83
C GLY A 246 -17.81 6.54 -1.68
N THR A 247 -17.74 7.76 -1.14
CA THR A 247 -17.00 8.09 0.07
C THR A 247 -17.90 8.85 1.05
N ALA A 248 -17.73 8.62 2.36
CA ALA A 248 -18.48 9.32 3.41
C ALA A 248 -17.55 9.74 4.54
N TRP A 249 -17.82 10.94 5.08
CA TRP A 249 -16.98 11.61 6.06
C TRP A 249 -17.81 12.30 7.15
N PRO A 250 -17.29 12.40 8.40
CA PRO A 250 -17.98 13.07 9.49
C PRO A 250 -18.26 14.55 9.22
N THR A 251 -17.37 15.21 8.45
CA THR A 251 -17.53 16.63 8.09
C THR A 251 -17.28 16.88 6.61
N VAL A 252 -17.78 18.02 6.13
CA VAL A 252 -17.51 18.50 4.76
C VAL A 252 -16.01 18.84 4.57
N GLN A 253 -15.32 19.24 5.67
CA GLN A 253 -13.88 19.54 5.59
C GLN A 253 -13.08 18.26 5.37
N ASP A 254 -13.34 17.19 6.13
CA ASP A 254 -12.68 15.88 5.97
C ASP A 254 -12.85 15.36 4.53
N GLN A 255 -14.07 15.51 3.97
CA GLN A 255 -14.30 15.13 2.59
C GLN A 255 -13.50 15.96 1.59
N LYS A 256 -13.40 17.27 1.78
CA LYS A 256 -12.61 18.16 0.91
C LYS A 256 -11.13 17.80 0.98
N ASP A 257 -10.61 17.54 2.17
CA ASP A 257 -9.21 17.17 2.38
C ASP A 257 -8.91 15.83 1.72
N TYR A 258 -9.82 14.86 1.84
CA TYR A 258 -9.71 13.58 1.14
C TYR A 258 -9.71 13.74 -0.39
N LEU A 259 -10.64 14.50 -0.94
CA LEU A 259 -10.72 14.74 -2.39
C LEU A 259 -9.50 15.51 -2.91
N ALA A 260 -8.95 16.43 -2.12
CA ALA A 260 -7.70 17.12 -2.45
C ALA A 260 -6.51 16.16 -2.49
N ARG A 261 -6.41 15.24 -1.50
CA ARG A 261 -5.39 14.17 -1.50
C ARG A 261 -5.53 13.25 -2.71
N LEU A 262 -6.75 12.86 -3.09
CA LEU A 262 -6.97 12.04 -4.29
C LEU A 262 -6.53 12.76 -5.56
N ALA A 263 -6.89 14.04 -5.71
CA ALA A 263 -6.48 14.84 -6.85
C ALA A 263 -4.96 15.01 -6.93
N GLU A 264 -4.29 15.16 -5.78
CA GLU A 264 -2.85 15.20 -5.72
C GLU A 264 -2.22 13.83 -6.05
N ALA A 265 -2.80 12.74 -5.54
CA ALA A 265 -2.37 11.38 -5.88
C ALA A 265 -2.46 11.10 -7.39
N GLU A 266 -3.53 11.55 -8.04
CA GLU A 266 -3.70 11.40 -9.49
C GLU A 266 -2.65 12.17 -10.31
N LYS A 267 -2.24 13.36 -9.84
CA LYS A 267 -1.14 14.12 -10.48
C LYS A 267 0.21 13.42 -10.33
N ARG A 268 0.39 12.67 -9.23
CA ARG A 268 1.63 11.96 -8.92
C ARG A 268 1.66 10.53 -9.45
N ASP A 269 0.58 10.03 -10.08
CA ASP A 269 0.50 8.67 -10.60
C ASP A 269 1.73 8.34 -11.47
N HIS A 270 2.52 7.34 -11.03
CA HIS A 270 3.76 6.94 -11.69
C HIS A 270 3.57 6.53 -13.14
N ARG A 271 2.39 6.02 -13.55
CA ARG A 271 2.09 5.64 -14.92
C ARG A 271 2.03 6.87 -15.83
N LYS A 272 1.41 7.94 -15.32
CA LYS A 272 1.31 9.22 -16.01
C LYS A 272 2.67 9.95 -16.06
N LEU A 273 3.34 10.01 -14.92
CA LEU A 273 4.67 10.62 -14.83
C LEU A 273 5.71 9.82 -15.62
N GLY A 274 5.64 8.49 -15.60
CA GLY A 274 6.51 7.60 -16.37
C GLY A 274 6.43 7.88 -17.86
N GLN A 275 5.22 8.08 -18.41
CA GLN A 275 5.01 8.46 -19.79
C GLN A 275 5.51 9.89 -20.07
N GLN A 276 5.17 10.88 -19.21
CA GLN A 276 5.55 12.28 -19.40
C GLN A 276 7.06 12.51 -19.36
N LEU A 277 7.76 11.75 -18.51
CA LEU A 277 9.21 11.84 -18.30
C LEU A 277 10.00 10.81 -19.12
N ASP A 278 9.33 9.99 -19.91
CA ASP A 278 9.93 8.92 -20.72
C ASP A 278 10.77 7.92 -19.89
N LEU A 279 10.18 7.41 -18.81
CA LEU A 279 10.86 6.51 -17.87
C LEU A 279 10.63 5.04 -18.19
N PHE A 280 9.41 4.65 -18.52
CA PHE A 280 9.02 3.26 -18.82
C PHE A 280 7.70 3.20 -19.59
N SER A 281 7.42 2.03 -20.16
CA SER A 281 6.15 1.72 -20.81
C SER A 281 5.73 0.26 -20.55
N PHE A 282 4.50 -0.06 -20.94
CA PHE A 282 3.93 -1.41 -20.93
C PHE A 282 3.41 -1.72 -22.33
N PRO A 283 4.27 -2.18 -23.27
CA PRO A 283 3.84 -2.55 -24.59
C PRO A 283 2.89 -3.76 -24.57
N ASP A 284 1.79 -3.68 -25.33
CA ASP A 284 0.79 -4.76 -25.40
C ASP A 284 1.39 -6.05 -25.95
N GLU A 285 2.40 -5.94 -26.81
CA GLU A 285 3.12 -7.07 -27.40
C GLU A 285 3.86 -7.95 -26.39
N LEU A 286 4.23 -7.39 -25.23
CA LEU A 286 4.87 -8.14 -24.15
C LEU A 286 3.84 -8.78 -23.20
N GLY A 287 2.65 -8.21 -23.16
CA GLY A 287 1.61 -8.61 -22.22
C GLY A 287 1.59 -7.83 -20.93
N SER A 288 0.46 -7.93 -20.24
CA SER A 288 0.15 -7.17 -19.02
C SER A 288 1.12 -7.48 -17.88
N GLY A 289 1.59 -6.44 -17.19
CA GLY A 289 2.44 -6.57 -16.01
C GLY A 289 3.92 -6.85 -16.31
N LEU A 290 4.38 -6.53 -17.52
CA LEU A 290 5.77 -6.67 -17.94
C LEU A 290 6.30 -5.29 -18.41
N PRO A 291 6.91 -4.50 -17.50
CA PRO A 291 7.40 -3.16 -17.83
C PRO A 291 8.69 -3.18 -18.66
N VAL A 292 8.81 -2.20 -19.55
CA VAL A 292 10.05 -1.87 -20.25
C VAL A 292 10.56 -0.53 -19.72
N PHE A 293 11.77 -0.49 -19.18
CA PHE A 293 12.41 0.75 -18.77
C PHE A 293 13.10 1.40 -19.97
N HIS A 294 12.79 2.68 -20.20
CA HIS A 294 13.42 3.51 -21.22
C HIS A 294 14.80 4.01 -20.72
N PRO A 295 15.63 4.63 -21.54
CA PRO A 295 16.99 5.03 -21.12
C PRO A 295 17.02 5.85 -19.82
N LYS A 296 16.11 6.82 -19.64
CA LYS A 296 16.02 7.63 -18.41
C LYS A 296 15.62 6.79 -17.20
N GLY A 297 14.62 5.93 -17.35
CA GLY A 297 14.22 5.00 -16.29
C GLY A 297 15.29 3.97 -15.97
N GLY A 298 15.99 3.48 -17.00
CA GLY A 298 17.13 2.57 -16.85
C GLY A 298 18.27 3.17 -16.03
N ILE A 299 18.56 4.47 -16.21
CA ILE A 299 19.54 5.18 -15.40
C ILE A 299 19.11 5.25 -13.93
N ILE A 300 17.87 5.67 -13.66
CA ILE A 300 17.38 5.75 -12.27
C ILE A 300 17.45 4.38 -11.61
N ARG A 301 17.00 3.33 -12.30
CA ARG A 301 17.09 1.95 -11.82
C ARG A 301 18.53 1.55 -11.54
N HIS A 302 19.45 1.87 -12.42
CA HIS A 302 20.88 1.58 -12.24
C HIS A 302 21.46 2.27 -11.01
N GLU A 303 21.15 3.55 -10.79
CA GLU A 303 21.60 4.29 -9.60
C GLU A 303 21.03 3.69 -8.31
N MET A 304 19.74 3.33 -8.31
CA MET A 304 19.11 2.65 -7.17
C MET A 304 19.83 1.33 -6.85
N GLU A 305 20.02 0.47 -7.83
CA GLU A 305 20.68 -0.82 -7.65
C GLU A 305 22.16 -0.68 -7.25
N SER A 306 22.88 0.29 -7.83
CA SER A 306 24.29 0.54 -7.55
C SER A 306 24.50 1.00 -6.10
N TYR A 307 23.68 1.94 -5.65
CA TYR A 307 23.72 2.41 -4.27
C TYR A 307 23.42 1.28 -3.30
N LEU A 308 22.40 0.48 -3.57
CA LEU A 308 22.04 -0.63 -2.71
C LEU A 308 23.14 -1.71 -2.66
N ARG A 309 23.80 -2.02 -3.79
CA ARG A 309 24.96 -2.94 -3.81
C ARG A 309 26.12 -2.42 -2.96
N GLU A 310 26.38 -1.12 -3.00
CA GLU A 310 27.40 -0.48 -2.14
C GLU A 310 27.06 -0.70 -0.67
N ARG A 311 25.84 -0.37 -0.25
CA ARG A 311 25.35 -0.52 1.13
C ARG A 311 25.33 -1.98 1.61
N GLN A 312 24.92 -2.90 0.74
CA GLN A 312 24.92 -4.35 1.05
C GLN A 312 26.34 -4.86 1.26
N ARG A 313 27.30 -4.47 0.41
CA ARG A 313 28.69 -4.86 0.58
C ARG A 313 29.28 -4.35 1.90
N GLU A 314 28.99 -3.10 2.26
CA GLU A 314 29.41 -2.52 3.55
C GLU A 314 28.82 -3.28 4.74
N ALA A 315 27.57 -3.75 4.61
CA ALA A 315 26.90 -4.58 5.62
C ALA A 315 27.30 -6.06 5.60
N GLY A 316 28.31 -6.45 4.80
CA GLY A 316 28.88 -7.79 4.77
C GLY A 316 28.04 -8.83 4.01
N TYR A 317 27.23 -8.41 3.02
CA TYR A 317 26.53 -9.35 2.14
C TYR A 317 27.42 -9.84 1.01
N GLU A 318 27.31 -11.14 0.71
CA GLU A 318 27.95 -11.80 -0.42
C GLU A 318 26.97 -11.84 -1.61
N LEU A 319 27.39 -11.32 -2.77
CA LEU A 319 26.55 -11.27 -3.96
C LEU A 319 26.54 -12.62 -4.67
N VAL A 320 25.36 -13.11 -4.98
CA VAL A 320 25.14 -14.34 -5.74
C VAL A 320 24.24 -14.07 -6.95
N ASN A 321 24.13 -15.06 -7.85
CA ASN A 321 23.25 -15.03 -9.00
C ASN A 321 22.67 -16.43 -9.24
N THR A 322 21.36 -16.52 -9.41
CA THR A 322 20.65 -17.80 -9.56
C THR A 322 19.83 -17.85 -10.86
N PRO A 323 19.63 -19.04 -11.45
CA PRO A 323 18.91 -19.18 -12.71
C PRO A 323 17.41 -18.84 -12.56
N HIS A 324 16.78 -18.42 -13.65
CA HIS A 324 15.38 -18.04 -13.69
C HIS A 324 14.42 -19.24 -13.75
N ILE A 325 14.92 -20.38 -14.22
CA ILE A 325 14.13 -21.62 -14.33
C ILE A 325 14.77 -22.74 -13.56
N THR A 326 13.97 -23.65 -13.04
CA THR A 326 14.43 -24.84 -12.33
C THR A 326 13.45 -26.00 -12.44
N LYS A 327 13.94 -27.21 -12.19
CA LYS A 327 13.10 -28.41 -12.12
C LYS A 327 12.08 -28.32 -10.98
N GLU A 328 10.89 -28.86 -11.21
CA GLU A 328 9.76 -28.88 -10.25
C GLU A 328 10.14 -29.43 -8.87
N GLN A 329 11.04 -30.43 -8.82
CA GLN A 329 11.47 -31.05 -7.56
C GLN A 329 11.99 -30.07 -6.53
N LEU A 330 12.67 -29.00 -6.97
CA LEU A 330 13.18 -27.97 -6.07
C LEU A 330 12.03 -27.23 -5.38
N PHE A 331 10.95 -26.95 -6.11
CA PHE A 331 9.77 -26.30 -5.56
C PHE A 331 8.88 -27.21 -4.73
N HIS A 332 8.92 -28.52 -4.94
CA HIS A 332 8.35 -29.51 -4.01
C HIS A 332 9.13 -29.52 -2.70
N THR A 333 10.46 -29.58 -2.76
CA THR A 333 11.32 -29.55 -1.57
C THR A 333 11.09 -28.31 -0.73
N SER A 334 11.02 -27.13 -1.35
CA SER A 334 10.81 -25.85 -0.64
C SER A 334 9.37 -25.64 -0.16
N GLY A 335 8.38 -26.40 -0.67
CA GLY A 335 6.98 -26.21 -0.34
C GLY A 335 6.22 -25.23 -1.23
N HIS A 336 6.88 -24.61 -2.21
CA HIS A 336 6.20 -23.62 -3.06
C HIS A 336 5.09 -24.27 -3.91
N LEU A 337 5.31 -25.40 -4.54
CA LEU A 337 4.27 -26.06 -5.34
C LEU A 337 3.07 -26.51 -4.49
N PRO A 338 3.22 -27.13 -3.31
CA PRO A 338 2.09 -27.50 -2.47
C PRO A 338 1.25 -26.31 -1.95
N TYR A 339 1.88 -25.16 -1.67
CA TYR A 339 1.22 -24.05 -0.94
C TYR A 339 1.11 -22.74 -1.72
N TYR A 340 1.75 -22.62 -2.89
CA TYR A 340 1.87 -21.38 -3.64
C TYR A 340 1.66 -21.54 -5.15
N ALA A 341 1.19 -22.72 -5.60
CA ALA A 341 1.04 -23.07 -7.02
C ALA A 341 0.20 -22.07 -7.83
N ASP A 342 -0.89 -21.56 -7.23
CA ASP A 342 -1.82 -20.62 -7.90
C ASP A 342 -1.16 -19.31 -8.33
N THR A 343 -0.01 -18.98 -7.75
CA THR A 343 0.76 -17.78 -8.07
C THR A 343 1.96 -18.04 -8.97
N MET A 344 2.18 -19.28 -9.37
CA MET A 344 3.27 -19.68 -10.25
C MET A 344 2.80 -19.80 -11.70
N PHE A 345 3.66 -19.42 -12.65
CA PHE A 345 3.40 -19.68 -14.06
C PHE A 345 3.35 -21.19 -14.32
N PRO A 346 2.54 -21.64 -15.30
CA PRO A 346 2.49 -23.05 -15.68
C PRO A 346 3.89 -23.61 -16.02
N PRO A 347 4.12 -24.90 -15.81
CA PRO A 347 5.40 -25.53 -16.14
C PRO A 347 5.69 -25.53 -17.63
N MET A 348 6.98 -25.53 -17.97
CA MET A 348 7.51 -25.79 -19.29
C MET A 348 8.05 -27.22 -19.31
N GLU A 349 7.59 -28.04 -20.24
CA GLU A 349 8.16 -29.38 -20.43
C GLU A 349 9.46 -29.29 -21.23
N LEU A 350 10.55 -29.83 -20.68
CA LEU A 350 11.84 -29.91 -21.32
C LEU A 350 12.47 -31.26 -21.02
N GLU A 351 12.80 -32.04 -22.06
CA GLU A 351 13.47 -33.34 -21.95
C GLU A 351 12.77 -34.34 -21.00
N GLY A 352 11.43 -34.31 -20.98
CA GLY A 352 10.60 -35.18 -20.12
C GLY A 352 10.57 -34.77 -18.63
N ALA A 353 11.00 -33.56 -18.30
CA ALA A 353 10.92 -32.97 -16.98
C ALA A 353 10.17 -31.61 -17.01
N ASN A 354 9.46 -31.30 -15.94
CA ASN A 354 8.82 -30.01 -15.78
C ASN A 354 9.80 -28.98 -15.21
N TYR A 355 9.89 -27.83 -15.86
CA TYR A 355 10.61 -26.66 -15.39
C TYR A 355 9.64 -25.52 -15.11
N TYR A 356 9.91 -24.78 -14.06
CA TYR A 356 9.12 -23.60 -13.65
C TYR A 356 9.96 -22.34 -13.68
N LEU A 357 9.34 -21.22 -14.02
CA LEU A 357 9.87 -19.89 -13.70
C LEU A 357 9.86 -19.72 -12.18
N LYS A 358 10.95 -19.22 -11.61
CA LYS A 358 11.04 -19.02 -10.15
C LYS A 358 10.08 -17.92 -9.67
N ALA A 359 9.27 -18.25 -8.68
CA ALA A 359 8.41 -17.29 -7.98
C ALA A 359 9.13 -16.63 -6.79
N MET A 360 10.22 -17.26 -6.29
CA MET A 360 11.08 -16.82 -5.20
C MET A 360 12.51 -17.31 -5.42
N ASN A 361 13.51 -16.66 -4.78
CA ASN A 361 14.93 -17.01 -4.90
C ASN A 361 15.44 -17.94 -3.80
N CYS A 362 14.73 -18.04 -2.67
CA CYS A 362 15.15 -18.78 -1.49
C CYS A 362 15.58 -20.24 -1.75
N PRO A 363 14.91 -21.04 -2.60
CA PRO A 363 15.33 -22.41 -2.82
C PRO A 363 16.75 -22.53 -3.38
N MET A 364 17.15 -21.59 -4.26
CA MET A 364 18.46 -21.58 -4.88
C MET A 364 19.55 -21.14 -3.89
N HIS A 365 19.26 -20.17 -3.01
CA HIS A 365 20.20 -19.78 -1.94
C HIS A 365 20.44 -20.92 -0.96
N ASN A 366 19.42 -21.74 -0.66
CA ASN A 366 19.56 -22.96 0.13
C ASN A 366 20.51 -23.98 -0.53
N LEU A 367 20.47 -24.10 -1.88
CA LEU A 367 21.45 -24.93 -2.60
C LEU A 367 22.87 -24.38 -2.50
N ILE A 368 23.06 -23.06 -2.52
CA ILE A 368 24.36 -22.43 -2.33
C ILE A 368 24.89 -22.71 -0.92
N PHE A 369 24.04 -22.55 0.12
CA PHE A 369 24.43 -22.89 1.49
C PHE A 369 24.88 -24.36 1.58
N ARG A 370 24.08 -25.28 1.03
CA ARG A 370 24.30 -26.73 1.08
C ARG A 370 25.43 -27.22 0.18
N SER A 371 25.94 -26.41 -0.75
CA SER A 371 26.94 -26.83 -1.74
C SER A 371 28.25 -27.34 -1.16
N ARG A 372 28.54 -26.98 0.10
CA ARG A 372 29.73 -27.45 0.85
C ARG A 372 29.46 -27.50 2.36
N GLY A 373 30.31 -28.17 3.12
CA GLY A 373 30.26 -28.15 4.58
C GLY A 373 30.42 -26.72 5.11
N ARG A 374 29.64 -26.34 6.10
CA ARG A 374 29.69 -25.04 6.77
C ARG A 374 30.16 -25.16 8.21
N SER A 375 30.86 -24.16 8.68
CA SER A 375 31.29 -24.03 10.08
C SER A 375 30.53 -22.89 10.76
N TYR A 376 30.30 -22.99 12.08
CA TYR A 376 29.74 -21.89 12.88
C TYR A 376 30.53 -20.57 12.74
N ARG A 377 31.82 -20.65 12.38
CA ARG A 377 32.68 -19.47 12.16
C ARG A 377 32.34 -18.69 10.88
N GLU A 378 31.60 -19.32 9.97
CA GLU A 378 31.12 -18.70 8.74
C GLU A 378 29.72 -18.05 8.91
N LEU A 379 29.13 -18.21 10.10
CA LEU A 379 27.83 -17.65 10.42
C LEU A 379 27.97 -16.35 11.23
N PRO A 380 27.16 -15.31 10.95
CA PRO A 380 26.08 -15.30 9.97
C PRO A 380 26.58 -15.21 8.52
N LEU A 381 26.04 -16.05 7.63
CA LEU A 381 26.27 -15.99 6.20
C LEU A 381 25.12 -15.21 5.54
N ARG A 382 25.45 -14.11 4.86
CA ARG A 382 24.45 -13.20 4.24
C ARG A 382 24.59 -13.26 2.73
N LEU A 383 23.70 -14.02 2.05
CA LEU A 383 23.67 -14.12 0.59
C LEU A 383 22.62 -13.13 0.04
N SER A 384 22.97 -12.36 -1.00
CA SER A 384 22.04 -11.43 -1.65
C SER A 384 22.15 -11.45 -3.17
N GLU A 385 21.03 -11.22 -3.85
CA GLU A 385 20.97 -11.02 -5.30
C GLU A 385 19.89 -10.01 -5.69
N PHE A 386 20.07 -9.36 -6.83
CA PHE A 386 18.97 -8.74 -7.56
C PHE A 386 18.31 -9.82 -8.41
N GLY A 387 17.41 -10.56 -7.77
CA GLY A 387 16.80 -11.76 -8.34
C GLY A 387 15.48 -11.46 -8.99
N THR A 388 15.40 -11.62 -10.33
CA THR A 388 14.12 -11.50 -11.03
C THR A 388 13.29 -12.74 -10.79
N VAL A 389 12.05 -12.55 -10.31
CA VAL A 389 11.06 -13.61 -10.05
C VAL A 389 9.79 -13.33 -10.85
N TYR A 390 8.98 -14.37 -11.07
CA TYR A 390 7.81 -14.32 -11.92
C TYR A 390 6.60 -14.84 -11.17
N ARG A 391 5.51 -14.05 -11.15
CA ARG A 391 4.28 -14.41 -10.46
C ARG A 391 3.10 -14.32 -11.39
N TYR A 392 2.26 -15.34 -11.39
CA TYR A 392 1.04 -15.41 -12.19
C TYR A 392 -0.05 -14.53 -11.57
N GLU A 393 0.14 -13.20 -11.70
CA GLU A 393 -0.86 -12.24 -11.27
C GLU A 393 -2.02 -12.19 -12.26
N LYS A 394 -3.27 -12.26 -11.78
CA LYS A 394 -4.45 -12.11 -12.63
C LYS A 394 -4.50 -10.70 -13.24
N SER A 395 -5.02 -10.56 -14.46
CA SER A 395 -5.04 -9.27 -15.18
C SER A 395 -5.72 -8.15 -14.39
N GLY A 396 -6.79 -8.45 -13.64
CA GLY A 396 -7.54 -7.46 -12.87
C GLY A 396 -6.81 -6.89 -11.65
N VAL A 397 -5.69 -7.48 -11.23
CA VAL A 397 -4.91 -7.01 -10.06
C VAL A 397 -3.57 -6.36 -10.44
N VAL A 398 -3.16 -6.45 -11.71
CA VAL A 398 -1.94 -5.80 -12.21
C VAL A 398 -2.14 -4.28 -12.23
N HIS A 399 -1.15 -3.53 -11.69
CA HIS A 399 -1.26 -2.09 -11.57
C HIS A 399 0.10 -1.39 -11.73
N GLY A 400 0.36 -0.81 -12.90
CA GLY A 400 1.59 -0.09 -13.20
C GLY A 400 2.84 -0.87 -12.74
N LEU A 401 3.78 -0.19 -12.10
CA LEU A 401 4.97 -0.80 -11.52
C LEU A 401 4.74 -1.38 -10.11
N THR A 402 3.64 -1.05 -9.46
CA THR A 402 3.39 -1.47 -8.06
C THR A 402 2.94 -2.92 -7.95
N ARG A 403 2.36 -3.48 -9.01
CA ARG A 403 1.99 -4.90 -9.08
C ARG A 403 2.18 -5.44 -10.49
N VAL A 404 3.24 -6.19 -10.70
CA VAL A 404 3.73 -6.69 -11.99
C VAL A 404 3.87 -8.21 -11.98
N ARG A 405 4.00 -8.83 -13.15
CA ARG A 405 4.19 -10.28 -13.32
C ARG A 405 5.65 -10.69 -13.33
N GLY A 406 6.54 -9.83 -13.77
CA GLY A 406 7.99 -10.00 -13.70
C GLY A 406 8.58 -8.88 -12.85
N LEU A 407 9.25 -9.22 -11.76
CA LEU A 407 9.79 -8.25 -10.80
C LEU A 407 11.18 -8.66 -10.33
N THR A 408 12.03 -7.66 -10.11
CA THR A 408 13.37 -7.88 -9.57
C THR A 408 13.36 -7.52 -8.08
N GLN A 409 13.63 -8.50 -7.23
CA GLN A 409 13.79 -8.30 -5.80
C GLN A 409 15.26 -8.06 -5.46
N ASP A 410 15.50 -7.15 -4.53
CA ASP A 410 16.76 -7.03 -3.81
C ASP A 410 16.79 -8.08 -2.67
N ASP A 411 16.74 -9.33 -3.05
CA ASP A 411 16.48 -10.46 -2.17
C ASP A 411 17.72 -10.91 -1.44
N ALA A 412 17.61 -11.23 -0.16
CA ALA A 412 18.71 -11.83 0.59
C ALA A 412 18.22 -12.82 1.62
N HIS A 413 19.10 -13.77 1.91
CA HIS A 413 18.90 -14.80 2.90
C HIS A 413 20.10 -14.86 3.84
N ILE A 414 19.82 -14.71 5.13
CA ILE A 414 20.81 -14.72 6.19
C ILE A 414 20.69 -16.07 6.90
N TYR A 415 21.77 -16.81 6.94
CA TYR A 415 21.87 -18.07 7.68
C TYR A 415 22.68 -17.81 8.94
N CYS A 416 22.07 -18.06 10.10
CA CYS A 416 22.70 -17.78 11.39
C CYS A 416 22.38 -18.85 12.43
N THR A 417 23.02 -18.81 13.58
CA THR A 417 22.61 -19.64 14.72
C THR A 417 21.37 -19.06 15.37
N GLN A 418 20.68 -19.84 16.18
CA GLN A 418 19.49 -19.37 16.90
C GLN A 418 19.82 -18.20 17.84
N GLU A 419 21.02 -18.25 18.46
CA GLU A 419 21.48 -17.20 19.36
C GLU A 419 21.83 -15.89 18.63
N GLN A 420 22.22 -15.97 17.35
CA GLN A 420 22.54 -14.81 16.52
C GLN A 420 21.28 -14.12 15.96
N ALA A 421 20.17 -14.86 15.80
CA ALA A 421 18.99 -14.37 15.10
C ALA A 421 18.42 -13.03 15.63
N PRO A 422 18.27 -12.80 16.93
CA PRO A 422 17.76 -11.50 17.43
C PRO A 422 18.66 -10.33 17.04
N GLY A 423 20.00 -10.49 17.16
CA GLY A 423 20.98 -9.47 16.77
C GLY A 423 20.98 -9.19 15.27
N GLU A 424 20.86 -10.23 14.44
CA GLU A 424 20.75 -10.08 12.98
C GLU A 424 19.47 -9.35 12.56
N ILE A 425 18.32 -9.69 13.16
CA ILE A 425 17.05 -9.03 12.87
C ILE A 425 17.08 -7.56 13.28
N LYS A 426 17.68 -7.24 14.44
CA LYS A 426 17.83 -5.85 14.90
C LYS A 426 18.70 -5.03 13.93
N SER A 427 19.89 -5.52 13.61
CA SER A 427 20.80 -4.86 12.66
C SER A 427 20.17 -4.71 11.28
N LEU A 428 19.37 -5.69 10.86
CA LEU A 428 18.67 -5.68 9.60
C LEU A 428 17.55 -4.63 9.58
N LEU A 429 16.79 -4.49 10.67
CA LEU A 429 15.75 -3.46 10.78
C LEU A 429 16.38 -2.06 10.74
N GLU A 430 17.47 -1.82 11.47
CA GLU A 430 18.22 -0.57 11.42
C GLU A 430 18.71 -0.25 10.01
N PHE A 431 19.27 -1.25 9.31
CA PHE A 431 19.73 -1.12 7.93
C PHE A 431 18.59 -0.75 6.96
N VAL A 432 17.43 -1.42 7.08
CA VAL A 432 16.22 -1.12 6.29
C VAL A 432 15.78 0.32 6.49
N LEU A 433 15.61 0.76 7.73
CA LEU A 433 15.13 2.10 8.06
C LEU A 433 16.10 3.18 7.56
N GLN A 434 17.40 2.96 7.74
CA GLN A 434 18.41 3.91 7.24
C GLN A 434 18.38 3.99 5.72
N LEU A 435 18.30 2.87 5.03
CA LEU A 435 18.26 2.84 3.57
C LEU A 435 17.01 3.57 3.02
N LEU A 436 15.84 3.38 3.62
CA LEU A 436 14.63 4.09 3.19
C LEU A 436 14.76 5.60 3.41
N ARG A 437 15.42 6.04 4.51
CA ARG A 437 15.74 7.46 4.75
C ARG A 437 16.69 8.03 3.70
N ASP A 438 17.67 7.23 3.28
CA ASP A 438 18.60 7.63 2.21
C ASP A 438 17.89 7.93 0.88
N TYR A 439 16.69 7.36 0.68
CA TYR A 439 15.80 7.65 -0.44
C TYR A 439 14.69 8.69 -0.12
N GLY A 440 14.76 9.35 1.05
CA GLY A 440 13.82 10.42 1.42
C GLY A 440 12.52 9.97 2.08
N LEU A 441 12.34 8.68 2.35
CA LEU A 441 11.20 8.17 3.11
C LEU A 441 11.55 8.18 4.59
N ASN A 442 10.83 8.97 5.41
CA ASN A 442 11.18 9.22 6.80
C ASN A 442 10.08 8.83 7.81
N ASP A 443 8.87 8.57 7.34
CA ASP A 443 7.71 8.25 8.18
C ASP A 443 7.38 6.76 8.05
N PHE A 444 7.54 6.00 9.16
CA PHE A 444 7.39 4.55 9.17
C PHE A 444 6.55 4.06 10.34
N TYR A 445 5.93 2.92 10.14
CA TYR A 445 5.46 2.06 11.22
C TYR A 445 5.75 0.59 10.86
N LEU A 446 5.68 -0.29 11.84
CA LEU A 446 5.91 -1.72 11.66
C LEU A 446 4.59 -2.49 11.70
N GLU A 447 4.52 -3.55 10.94
CA GLU A 447 3.42 -4.50 10.97
C GLU A 447 3.98 -5.89 11.26
N LEU A 448 3.47 -6.52 12.34
CA LEU A 448 3.86 -7.86 12.73
C LEU A 448 2.79 -8.85 12.27
N SER A 449 3.09 -9.57 11.21
CA SER A 449 2.21 -10.62 10.68
C SER A 449 2.52 -11.95 11.35
N THR A 450 1.49 -12.56 11.93
CA THR A 450 1.56 -13.81 12.67
C THR A 450 0.74 -14.91 12.00
N LYS A 451 0.86 -16.14 12.52
CA LYS A 451 0.03 -17.27 12.13
C LYS A 451 -1.45 -16.97 12.38
N GLY A 452 -2.31 -17.39 11.45
CA GLY A 452 -3.76 -17.41 11.61
C GLY A 452 -4.29 -18.84 11.73
N ASP A 453 -5.61 -19.01 11.78
CA ASP A 453 -6.30 -20.30 11.95
C ASP A 453 -6.32 -21.19 10.69
N SER A 454 -5.68 -20.78 9.61
CA SER A 454 -5.68 -21.48 8.33
C SER A 454 -4.69 -22.66 8.31
N GLU A 455 -5.05 -23.76 7.65
CA GLU A 455 -4.18 -24.94 7.42
C GLU A 455 -2.98 -24.66 6.49
N LYS A 456 -2.87 -23.45 5.93
CA LYS A 456 -1.77 -23.06 5.03
C LYS A 456 -0.42 -22.94 5.73
N PHE A 457 -0.38 -22.81 7.08
CA PHE A 457 0.84 -22.60 7.84
C PHE A 457 1.50 -23.94 8.21
N ILE A 458 2.83 -24.05 7.99
CA ILE A 458 3.60 -25.25 8.27
C ILE A 458 4.52 -25.06 9.49
N GLY A 459 4.87 -26.18 10.16
CA GLY A 459 5.75 -26.23 11.33
C GLY A 459 5.00 -26.23 12.66
N ASP A 460 5.75 -26.50 13.73
CA ASP A 460 5.23 -26.64 15.09
C ASP A 460 4.87 -25.28 15.71
N ASP A 461 3.81 -25.26 16.53
CA ASP A 461 3.35 -24.04 17.19
C ASP A 461 4.40 -23.43 18.11
N ASP A 462 5.17 -24.22 18.84
CA ASP A 462 6.26 -23.75 19.69
C ASP A 462 7.35 -22.97 18.91
N LEU A 463 7.64 -23.40 17.67
CA LEU A 463 8.57 -22.69 16.79
C LEU A 463 7.99 -21.37 16.30
N TRP A 464 6.68 -21.35 15.98
CA TRP A 464 5.97 -20.13 15.61
C TRP A 464 5.93 -19.11 16.74
N ASP A 465 5.62 -19.55 17.94
CA ASP A 465 5.58 -18.68 19.14
C ASP A 465 6.95 -18.10 19.45
N SER A 466 8.00 -18.94 19.40
CA SER A 466 9.37 -18.51 19.61
C SER A 466 9.82 -17.48 18.56
N ALA A 467 9.55 -17.75 17.27
CA ALA A 467 9.89 -16.86 16.18
C ALA A 467 9.14 -15.52 16.28
N THR A 468 7.84 -15.59 16.60
CA THR A 468 7.00 -14.39 16.79
C THR A 468 7.49 -13.54 17.96
N ALA A 469 7.89 -14.17 19.07
CA ALA A 469 8.41 -13.47 20.25
C ALA A 469 9.70 -12.70 19.92
N VAL A 470 10.62 -13.31 19.16
CA VAL A 470 11.86 -12.65 18.73
C VAL A 470 11.57 -11.44 17.85
N LEU A 471 10.70 -11.58 16.85
CA LEU A 471 10.33 -10.47 15.98
C LEU A 471 9.62 -9.35 16.74
N ARG A 472 8.71 -9.69 17.64
CA ARG A 472 7.99 -8.72 18.49
C ARG A 472 8.95 -7.94 19.37
N GLN A 473 9.87 -8.60 20.05
CA GLN A 473 10.87 -7.95 20.89
C GLN A 473 11.69 -6.92 20.10
N VAL A 474 12.22 -7.31 18.96
CA VAL A 474 13.02 -6.39 18.11
C VAL A 474 12.17 -5.21 17.61
N ALA A 475 10.92 -5.46 17.22
CA ALA A 475 10.02 -4.42 16.75
C ALA A 475 9.70 -3.40 17.87
N GLU A 476 9.39 -3.87 19.09
CA GLU A 476 9.15 -3.03 20.26
C GLU A 476 10.38 -2.20 20.66
N GLU A 477 11.59 -2.80 20.63
CA GLU A 477 12.85 -2.11 20.89
C GLU A 477 13.17 -0.99 19.88
N SER A 478 12.59 -1.02 18.68
CA SER A 478 12.79 0.00 17.65
C SER A 478 12.16 1.36 18.00
N GLY A 479 11.16 1.36 18.89
CA GLY A 479 10.39 2.56 19.28
C GLY A 479 9.40 3.03 18.21
N LEU A 480 9.20 2.29 17.11
CA LEU A 480 8.19 2.56 16.09
C LEU A 480 6.84 1.95 16.51
N ASP A 481 5.76 2.53 15.99
CA ASP A 481 4.42 1.97 16.14
C ASP A 481 4.38 0.55 15.56
N LEU A 482 3.85 -0.40 16.33
CA LEU A 482 3.72 -1.80 15.93
C LEU A 482 2.25 -2.18 15.80
N VAL A 483 1.84 -2.50 14.57
CA VAL A 483 0.49 -2.92 14.23
C VAL A 483 0.44 -4.45 14.08
N PRO A 484 -0.45 -5.16 14.80
CA PRO A 484 -0.62 -6.60 14.63
C PRO A 484 -1.37 -6.92 13.32
N ASP A 485 -0.92 -7.97 12.62
CA ASP A 485 -1.52 -8.50 11.39
C ASP A 485 -1.68 -10.04 11.52
N PRO A 486 -2.71 -10.51 12.25
CA PRO A 486 -2.96 -11.94 12.41
C PRO A 486 -3.39 -12.59 11.09
N GLY A 487 -2.77 -13.72 10.74
CA GLY A 487 -3.01 -14.45 9.49
C GLY A 487 -2.24 -13.93 8.27
N GLY A 488 -1.56 -12.80 8.37
CA GLY A 488 -0.79 -12.19 7.28
C GLY A 488 0.61 -12.75 7.07
N ALA A 489 1.05 -13.72 7.90
CA ALA A 489 2.37 -14.33 7.80
C ALA A 489 2.56 -15.15 6.52
N ALA A 490 3.84 -15.41 6.15
CA ALA A 490 4.15 -16.41 5.14
C ALA A 490 3.84 -17.83 5.66
N PHE A 491 3.63 -18.78 4.76
CA PHE A 491 3.29 -20.14 5.16
C PHE A 491 4.37 -20.83 6.02
N TYR A 492 5.60 -20.32 5.98
CA TYR A 492 6.79 -20.89 6.64
C TYR A 492 7.28 -20.11 7.87
N GLY A 493 6.75 -18.93 8.18
CA GLY A 493 7.19 -18.16 9.33
C GLY A 493 6.56 -16.76 9.47
N PRO A 494 6.65 -16.17 10.67
CA PRO A 494 6.17 -14.82 10.94
C PRO A 494 7.07 -13.77 10.27
N LYS A 495 6.53 -12.56 10.09
CA LYS A 495 7.27 -11.46 9.44
C LYS A 495 7.03 -10.11 10.10
N ILE A 496 8.02 -9.24 10.01
CA ILE A 496 7.88 -7.79 10.16
C ILE A 496 7.84 -7.17 8.78
N SER A 497 6.82 -6.35 8.52
CA SER A 497 6.76 -5.48 7.35
C SER A 497 7.02 -4.05 7.76
N VAL A 498 7.90 -3.34 7.04
CA VAL A 498 8.09 -1.90 7.21
C VAL A 498 7.14 -1.18 6.27
N GLN A 499 6.22 -0.44 6.85
CA GLN A 499 5.27 0.39 6.15
C GLN A 499 5.81 1.82 6.12
N ALA A 500 5.94 2.40 4.93
CA ALA A 500 6.41 3.78 4.74
C ALA A 500 5.27 4.66 4.23
N ARG A 501 5.18 5.90 4.74
CA ARG A 501 4.25 6.92 4.22
C ARG A 501 4.97 7.81 3.21
N ASP A 502 4.33 8.01 2.06
CA ASP A 502 4.86 8.91 1.04
C ASP A 502 4.53 10.38 1.34
N ALA A 503 4.98 11.28 0.48
CA ALA A 503 4.81 12.74 0.63
C ALA A 503 3.36 13.24 0.75
N ILE A 504 2.36 12.40 0.44
CA ILE A 504 0.93 12.71 0.56
C ILE A 504 0.20 11.81 1.56
N GLY A 505 0.97 11.07 2.39
CA GLY A 505 0.46 10.24 3.48
C GLY A 505 -0.11 8.89 3.07
N ARG A 506 0.13 8.40 1.84
CA ARG A 506 -0.26 7.04 1.46
C ARG A 506 0.74 6.04 2.01
N THR A 507 0.24 4.94 2.52
CA THR A 507 1.06 3.86 3.07
C THR A 507 1.46 2.85 2.00
N TRP A 508 2.73 2.47 2.03
CA TRP A 508 3.34 1.49 1.15
C TRP A 508 4.13 0.46 1.95
N GLN A 509 3.80 -0.81 1.78
CA GLN A 509 4.67 -1.87 2.29
C GLN A 509 5.96 -1.88 1.47
N MET A 510 7.07 -1.53 2.12
CA MET A 510 8.38 -1.44 1.49
C MET A 510 9.20 -2.69 1.76
N SER A 511 9.55 -2.94 3.00
CA SER A 511 10.49 -3.99 3.37
C SER A 511 9.80 -5.12 4.10
N THR A 512 10.41 -6.31 4.03
CA THR A 512 9.95 -7.50 4.74
C THR A 512 11.13 -8.21 5.36
N ILE A 513 11.00 -8.59 6.63
CA ILE A 513 11.94 -9.42 7.39
C ILE A 513 11.16 -10.62 7.90
N GLN A 514 11.55 -11.83 7.49
CA GLN A 514 10.85 -13.08 7.84
C GLN A 514 11.81 -14.06 8.48
N LEU A 515 11.39 -14.68 9.57
CA LEU A 515 12.15 -15.69 10.25
C LEU A 515 11.63 -17.08 9.87
N ASP A 516 12.51 -17.95 9.39
CA ASP A 516 12.17 -19.26 8.82
C ASP A 516 12.99 -20.38 9.48
N PHE A 517 12.31 -21.29 10.15
CA PHE A 517 12.86 -22.52 10.69
C PHE A 517 12.56 -23.74 9.82
N ASN A 518 11.66 -23.64 8.87
CA ASN A 518 11.13 -24.75 8.09
C ASN A 518 12.00 -25.10 6.89
N GLN A 519 12.40 -24.10 6.08
CA GLN A 519 13.23 -24.37 4.89
C GLN A 519 14.58 -24.98 5.22
N PRO A 520 15.33 -24.56 6.28
CA PRO A 520 16.55 -25.23 6.68
C PRO A 520 16.37 -26.72 6.94
N VAL A 521 15.28 -27.12 7.59
CA VAL A 521 14.92 -28.55 7.81
C VAL A 521 14.64 -29.25 6.50
N ARG A 522 13.79 -28.69 5.66
CA ARG A 522 13.36 -29.30 4.38
C ARG A 522 14.51 -29.50 3.39
N PHE A 523 15.49 -28.60 3.42
CA PHE A 523 16.70 -28.68 2.59
C PHE A 523 17.84 -29.48 3.25
N GLY A 524 17.68 -29.92 4.51
CA GLY A 524 18.73 -30.58 5.27
C GLY A 524 19.97 -29.72 5.43
N LEU A 525 19.77 -28.42 5.74
CA LEU A 525 20.88 -27.50 5.94
C LEU A 525 21.53 -27.74 7.30
N GLU A 526 22.84 -27.87 7.34
CA GLU A 526 23.61 -28.12 8.56
C GLU A 526 24.91 -27.33 8.59
N TYR A 527 25.35 -26.98 9.80
CA TYR A 527 26.69 -26.45 10.05
C TYR A 527 27.35 -27.22 11.21
N SER A 528 28.67 -27.25 11.22
CA SER A 528 29.44 -27.78 12.33
C SER A 528 29.53 -26.73 13.44
N ALA A 529 28.98 -27.03 14.61
CA ALA A 529 29.03 -26.18 15.80
C ALA A 529 30.40 -26.25 16.51
N ALA A 530 30.64 -25.35 17.47
CA ALA A 530 31.89 -25.27 18.20
C ALA A 530 32.22 -26.54 19.02
N ASP A 531 31.18 -27.25 19.45
CA ASP A 531 31.28 -28.53 20.18
C ASP A 531 31.46 -29.74 19.25
N GLY A 532 31.60 -29.52 17.93
CA GLY A 532 31.76 -30.56 16.92
C GLY A 532 30.47 -31.24 16.48
N THR A 533 29.30 -30.87 17.06
CA THR A 533 28.02 -31.42 16.64
C THR A 533 27.51 -30.74 15.35
N ARG A 534 26.59 -31.41 14.66
CA ARG A 534 25.86 -30.83 13.53
C ARG A 534 24.59 -30.18 14.02
N LYS A 535 24.39 -28.89 13.65
CA LYS A 535 23.20 -28.12 13.98
C LYS A 535 22.61 -27.52 12.73
N GLN A 536 21.30 -27.28 12.77
CA GLN A 536 20.57 -26.57 11.71
C GLN A 536 20.68 -25.06 11.92
N PRO A 537 20.91 -24.27 10.84
CA PRO A 537 20.85 -22.83 10.91
C PRO A 537 19.40 -22.36 10.99
N VAL A 538 19.21 -21.16 11.49
CA VAL A 538 18.01 -20.34 11.28
C VAL A 538 18.19 -19.55 9.98
N MET A 539 17.13 -19.34 9.23
CA MET A 539 17.14 -18.57 8.01
C MET A 539 16.29 -17.32 8.17
N ILE A 540 16.83 -16.16 7.76
CA ILE A 540 16.11 -14.90 7.73
C ILE A 540 15.99 -14.49 6.27
N HIS A 541 14.77 -14.34 5.78
CA HIS A 541 14.48 -13.77 4.46
C HIS A 541 14.32 -12.26 4.59
N ARG A 542 14.88 -11.51 3.65
CA ARG A 542 14.64 -10.08 3.59
C ARG A 542 14.59 -9.55 2.16
N ALA A 543 13.67 -8.62 1.94
CA ALA A 543 13.66 -7.73 0.79
C ALA A 543 13.57 -6.30 1.34
N LEU A 544 14.47 -5.39 0.90
CA LEU A 544 14.52 -4.01 1.41
C LEU A 544 13.47 -3.14 0.73
N PHE A 545 13.27 -3.33 -0.57
CA PHE A 545 12.35 -2.56 -1.39
C PHE A 545 11.11 -3.35 -1.82
N GLY A 546 11.01 -4.61 -1.45
CA GLY A 546 10.01 -5.54 -1.97
C GLY A 546 10.29 -5.91 -3.42
N SER A 547 10.23 -4.96 -4.35
CA SER A 547 10.79 -5.06 -5.70
C SER A 547 11.30 -3.70 -6.18
N ILE A 548 12.28 -3.73 -7.07
CA ILE A 548 12.84 -2.52 -7.70
C ILE A 548 11.75 -1.77 -8.46
N GLU A 549 10.89 -2.47 -9.19
CA GLU A 549 9.78 -1.89 -9.95
C GLU A 549 8.80 -1.16 -9.03
N ARG A 550 8.36 -1.81 -7.95
CA ARG A 550 7.44 -1.21 -6.98
C ARG A 550 8.06 0.01 -6.31
N PHE A 551 9.30 -0.10 -5.85
CA PHE A 551 10.00 1.00 -5.21
C PHE A 551 10.23 2.18 -6.16
N PHE A 552 10.61 1.90 -7.42
CA PHE A 552 10.71 2.91 -8.47
C PHE A 552 9.39 3.67 -8.66
N GLY A 553 8.27 2.95 -8.74
CA GLY A 553 6.92 3.55 -8.82
C GLY A 553 6.62 4.44 -7.63
N VAL A 554 6.87 3.95 -6.41
CA VAL A 554 6.66 4.71 -5.16
C VAL A 554 7.53 5.96 -5.10
N LEU A 555 8.82 5.88 -5.45
CA LEU A 555 9.71 7.06 -5.50
C LEU A 555 9.26 8.07 -6.57
N THR A 556 8.81 7.59 -7.74
CA THR A 556 8.27 8.47 -8.78
C THR A 556 7.09 9.28 -8.27
N GLU A 557 6.20 8.67 -7.51
CA GLU A 557 5.04 9.33 -6.91
C GLU A 557 5.42 10.21 -5.70
N HIS A 558 6.34 9.73 -4.86
CA HIS A 558 6.84 10.47 -3.70
C HIS A 558 7.44 11.82 -4.12
N TYR A 559 8.31 11.79 -5.11
CA TYR A 559 8.97 12.98 -5.65
C TYR A 559 8.17 13.71 -6.75
N ALA A 560 6.98 13.23 -7.11
CA ALA A 560 6.21 13.74 -8.26
C ALA A 560 7.07 13.84 -9.54
N GLY A 561 7.96 12.87 -9.75
CA GLY A 561 8.94 12.83 -10.84
C GLY A 561 10.15 13.76 -10.68
N ALA A 562 10.17 14.61 -9.64
CA ALA A 562 11.28 15.53 -9.39
C ALA A 562 12.35 14.86 -8.51
N PHE A 563 12.98 13.80 -9.00
CA PHE A 563 13.98 13.04 -8.27
C PHE A 563 15.11 13.91 -7.69
N PRO A 564 15.73 13.51 -6.56
CA PRO A 564 16.96 14.14 -6.07
C PRO A 564 18.05 14.16 -7.13
N ALA A 565 18.97 15.09 -7.04
CA ALA A 565 19.99 15.30 -8.06
C ALA A 565 20.83 14.03 -8.34
N TRP A 566 21.13 13.24 -7.32
CA TRP A 566 21.90 11.99 -7.46
C TRP A 566 21.15 10.89 -8.23
N LEU A 567 19.80 10.84 -8.14
CA LEU A 567 18.95 9.88 -8.87
C LEU A 567 18.50 10.40 -10.23
N ALA A 568 18.54 11.71 -10.47
CA ALA A 568 18.01 12.31 -11.69
C ALA A 568 18.72 11.74 -12.94
N PRO A 569 17.98 11.31 -13.98
CA PRO A 569 18.60 10.72 -15.18
C PRO A 569 19.43 11.75 -15.95
N VAL A 570 18.96 12.99 -16.04
CA VAL A 570 19.71 14.17 -16.46
C VAL A 570 19.86 15.07 -15.25
N GLN A 571 21.08 15.25 -14.79
CA GLN A 571 21.36 16.04 -13.58
C GLN A 571 21.48 17.53 -13.87
N ALA A 572 22.07 17.85 -15.01
CA ALA A 572 22.26 19.23 -15.43
C ALA A 572 21.98 19.36 -16.94
N VAL A 573 21.41 20.50 -17.34
CA VAL A 573 21.28 20.88 -18.75
C VAL A 573 21.86 22.26 -19.01
N GLY A 574 22.72 22.36 -20.02
CA GLY A 574 23.30 23.60 -20.52
C GLY A 574 22.32 24.30 -21.46
N ILE A 575 22.01 25.53 -21.19
CA ILE A 575 21.10 26.36 -22.01
C ILE A 575 21.87 27.57 -22.54
N PRO A 576 22.35 27.52 -23.77
CA PRO A 576 22.98 28.68 -24.38
C PRO A 576 21.94 29.78 -24.66
N VAL A 577 22.31 31.04 -24.36
CA VAL A 577 21.45 32.19 -24.65
C VAL A 577 21.39 32.42 -26.15
N ARG A 578 22.52 32.17 -26.84
CA ARG A 578 22.69 32.21 -28.28
C ARG A 578 23.45 30.96 -28.73
N ASP A 579 23.34 30.58 -29.97
CA ASP A 579 24.03 29.39 -30.50
C ASP A 579 25.55 29.48 -30.38
N GLU A 580 26.11 30.69 -30.47
CA GLU A 580 27.55 30.97 -30.31
C GLU A 580 28.07 30.64 -28.90
N ASN A 581 27.18 30.59 -27.87
CA ASN A 581 27.56 30.22 -26.53
C ASN A 581 27.56 28.72 -26.27
N ALA A 582 27.15 27.89 -27.27
CA ALA A 582 27.02 26.45 -27.09
C ALA A 582 28.39 25.79 -26.87
N ASP A 583 29.43 26.21 -27.61
CA ASP A 583 30.78 25.64 -27.46
C ASP A 583 31.37 25.90 -26.07
N TYR A 584 31.11 27.07 -25.46
CA TYR A 584 31.51 27.36 -24.09
C TYR A 584 30.83 26.45 -23.09
N LEU A 585 29.54 26.22 -23.26
CA LEU A 585 28.81 25.28 -22.42
C LEU A 585 29.25 23.82 -22.66
N GLU A 586 29.59 23.43 -23.88
CA GLU A 586 30.12 22.07 -24.14
C GLU A 586 31.44 21.83 -23.42
N ASP A 587 32.36 22.80 -23.41
CA ASP A 587 33.59 22.70 -22.63
C ASP A 587 33.31 22.58 -21.12
N PHE A 588 32.38 23.38 -20.59
CA PHE A 588 31.93 23.30 -19.21
C PHE A 588 31.32 21.94 -18.89
N PHE A 589 30.41 21.45 -19.74
CA PHE A 589 29.76 20.15 -19.56
C PHE A 589 30.72 18.99 -19.80
N GLY A 590 31.75 19.14 -20.61
CA GLY A 590 32.85 18.19 -20.74
C GLY A 590 33.55 17.94 -19.40
N ARG A 591 33.79 19.01 -18.63
CA ARG A 591 34.36 18.95 -17.28
C ARG A 591 33.38 18.32 -16.26
N LEU A 592 32.11 18.65 -16.32
CA LEU A 592 31.07 18.01 -15.49
C LEU A 592 31.00 16.49 -15.76
N ARG A 593 30.97 16.08 -17.04
CA ARG A 593 30.96 14.67 -17.43
C ARG A 593 32.22 13.93 -16.96
N ALA A 594 33.39 14.57 -17.03
CA ALA A 594 34.64 14.02 -16.50
C ALA A 594 34.60 13.84 -14.97
N ALA A 595 33.80 14.64 -14.25
CA ALA A 595 33.57 14.50 -12.81
C ALA A 595 32.46 13.49 -12.45
N GLY A 596 31.86 12.82 -13.47
CA GLY A 596 30.82 11.80 -13.30
C GLY A 596 29.38 12.34 -13.29
N ILE A 597 29.18 13.59 -13.71
CA ILE A 597 27.83 14.20 -13.78
C ILE A 597 27.16 13.88 -15.12
N ARG A 598 25.89 13.45 -15.06
CA ARG A 598 25.04 13.22 -16.23
C ARG A 598 24.48 14.55 -16.72
N GLY A 599 25.21 15.20 -17.60
CA GLY A 599 24.85 16.51 -18.13
C GLY A 599 24.91 16.56 -19.66
N GLU A 600 24.04 17.37 -20.23
CA GLU A 600 23.92 17.60 -21.68
C GLU A 600 23.70 19.09 -21.99
N VAL A 601 24.03 19.52 -23.20
CA VAL A 601 23.74 20.86 -23.69
C VAL A 601 22.54 20.81 -24.63
N ASP A 602 21.61 21.74 -24.50
CA ASP A 602 20.44 21.83 -25.36
C ASP A 602 20.78 22.57 -26.67
N HIS A 603 21.04 21.81 -27.71
CA HIS A 603 21.34 22.29 -29.06
C HIS A 603 20.10 22.53 -29.92
N SER A 604 18.89 22.46 -29.38
CA SER A 604 17.69 22.74 -30.16
C SER A 604 17.64 24.18 -30.64
N ASP A 605 16.97 24.45 -31.77
CA ASP A 605 16.72 25.80 -32.29
C ASP A 605 15.68 26.59 -31.47
N ASP A 606 15.30 26.07 -30.32
CA ASP A 606 14.30 26.69 -29.45
C ASP A 606 14.87 27.94 -28.77
N ARG A 607 14.00 28.95 -28.54
CA ARG A 607 14.38 30.13 -27.74
C ARG A 607 14.68 29.72 -26.29
N MET A 608 15.60 30.41 -25.63
CA MET A 608 16.02 30.14 -24.24
C MET A 608 14.84 29.87 -23.29
N GLN A 609 13.78 30.69 -23.33
CA GLN A 609 12.62 30.49 -22.46
C GLN A 609 11.91 29.15 -22.68
N LYS A 610 11.89 28.65 -23.94
CA LYS A 610 11.31 27.35 -24.27
C LYS A 610 12.23 26.23 -23.80
N LYS A 611 13.56 26.35 -23.98
CA LYS A 611 14.56 25.42 -23.42
C LYS A 611 14.41 25.30 -21.90
N VAL A 612 14.32 26.45 -21.19
CA VAL A 612 14.07 26.48 -19.73
C VAL A 612 12.76 25.77 -19.37
N ARG A 613 11.66 26.07 -20.08
CA ARG A 613 10.38 25.41 -19.85
C ARG A 613 10.46 23.90 -20.06
N ASN A 614 11.12 23.46 -21.13
CA ASN A 614 11.30 22.03 -21.42
C ASN A 614 12.08 21.33 -20.31
N ALA A 615 13.19 21.94 -19.83
CA ALA A 615 13.98 21.43 -18.72
C ALA A 615 13.17 21.35 -17.41
N GLN A 616 12.34 22.35 -17.13
CA GLN A 616 11.44 22.33 -15.97
C GLN A 616 10.38 21.23 -16.06
N LEU A 617 9.79 21.01 -17.24
CA LEU A 617 8.84 19.92 -17.47
C LEU A 617 9.51 18.54 -17.29
N GLN A 618 10.77 18.40 -17.69
CA GLN A 618 11.57 17.20 -17.47
C GLN A 618 12.15 17.09 -16.05
N LYS A 619 11.82 18.03 -15.16
CA LYS A 619 12.22 18.04 -13.75
C LYS A 619 13.75 18.02 -13.53
N ILE A 620 14.52 18.56 -14.47
CA ILE A 620 16.00 18.58 -14.39
C ILE A 620 16.44 19.46 -13.21
N PRO A 621 17.31 18.97 -12.29
CA PRO A 621 17.73 19.69 -11.10
C PRO A 621 18.43 21.02 -11.38
N PHE A 622 19.42 21.00 -12.29
CA PHE A 622 20.25 22.16 -12.63
C PHE A 622 20.05 22.58 -14.09
N MET A 623 19.60 23.78 -14.31
CA MET A 623 19.68 24.48 -15.59
C MET A 623 20.83 25.45 -15.52
N ILE A 624 21.86 25.28 -16.37
CA ILE A 624 23.08 26.08 -16.41
C ILE A 624 23.04 26.91 -17.67
N ILE A 625 22.94 28.21 -17.50
CA ILE A 625 22.72 29.20 -18.55
C ILE A 625 24.01 29.99 -18.76
N ALA A 626 24.40 30.20 -20.00
CA ALA A 626 25.49 31.11 -20.32
C ALA A 626 25.16 31.97 -21.54
N GLY A 627 25.49 33.24 -21.45
CA GLY A 627 25.47 34.20 -22.53
C GLY A 627 26.86 34.77 -22.80
N ASP A 628 26.94 35.81 -23.64
CA ASP A 628 28.22 36.46 -24.00
C ASP A 628 28.97 37.02 -22.78
N ASP A 629 28.24 37.59 -21.81
CA ASP A 629 28.84 38.16 -20.57
C ASP A 629 29.41 37.02 -19.71
N ASP A 630 28.70 35.90 -19.55
CA ASP A 630 29.19 34.76 -18.79
C ASP A 630 30.42 34.13 -19.46
N GLN A 631 30.38 33.93 -20.78
CA GLN A 631 31.49 33.38 -21.56
C GLN A 631 32.75 34.28 -21.42
N ASN A 632 32.60 35.61 -21.53
CA ASN A 632 33.72 36.58 -21.39
C ASN A 632 34.28 36.59 -19.99
N ALA A 633 33.45 36.44 -18.97
CA ALA A 633 33.84 36.44 -17.55
C ALA A 633 34.29 35.07 -17.02
N GLY A 634 34.12 33.99 -17.79
CA GLY A 634 34.41 32.64 -17.33
C GLY A 634 33.43 32.15 -16.24
N THR A 635 32.19 32.62 -16.30
CA THR A 635 31.11 32.31 -15.33
C THR A 635 29.96 31.55 -16.00
N VAL A 636 29.04 31.04 -15.17
CA VAL A 636 27.74 30.50 -15.59
C VAL A 636 26.65 30.97 -14.65
N SER A 637 25.41 30.92 -15.08
CA SER A 637 24.26 31.28 -14.27
C SER A 637 23.39 30.02 -14.03
N PHE A 638 23.05 29.74 -12.75
CA PHE A 638 22.13 28.67 -12.39
C PHE A 638 20.70 29.15 -12.40
N ARG A 639 19.84 28.30 -12.95
CA ARG A 639 18.42 28.28 -12.64
C ARG A 639 18.07 26.89 -12.11
N TYR A 640 17.63 26.85 -10.87
CA TYR A 640 17.25 25.60 -10.23
C TYR A 640 15.82 25.19 -10.60
N ARG A 641 15.50 23.93 -10.40
CA ARG A 641 14.20 23.35 -10.70
C ARG A 641 13.04 24.06 -9.98
N ASP A 642 13.25 24.58 -8.76
CA ASP A 642 12.28 25.36 -7.99
C ASP A 642 12.07 26.80 -8.50
N GLY A 643 12.87 27.21 -9.49
CA GLY A 643 12.83 28.54 -10.10
C GLY A 643 13.79 29.55 -9.49
N SER A 644 14.46 29.22 -8.37
CA SER A 644 15.51 30.05 -7.81
C SER A 644 16.71 30.19 -8.76
N GLN A 645 17.51 31.25 -8.61
CA GLN A 645 18.60 31.58 -9.53
C GLN A 645 19.84 32.03 -8.76
N ARG A 646 21.02 31.73 -9.32
CA ARG A 646 22.31 32.21 -8.89
C ARG A 646 23.14 32.58 -10.11
N ASN A 647 23.39 33.87 -10.32
CA ASN A 647 24.00 34.36 -11.55
C ASN A 647 25.48 34.62 -11.38
N GLY A 648 26.25 34.56 -12.48
CA GLY A 648 27.66 34.98 -12.52
C GLY A 648 28.57 34.12 -11.66
N VAL A 649 28.31 32.82 -11.54
CA VAL A 649 29.12 31.89 -10.72
C VAL A 649 30.37 31.48 -11.50
N PRO A 650 31.58 31.59 -10.94
CA PRO A 650 32.81 31.14 -11.60
C PRO A 650 32.67 29.65 -12.00
N ALA A 651 33.13 29.27 -13.19
CA ALA A 651 32.96 27.96 -13.75
C ALA A 651 33.47 26.81 -12.83
N ASP A 652 34.63 27.04 -12.16
CA ASP A 652 35.19 26.04 -11.23
C ASP A 652 34.33 25.85 -9.99
N GLU A 653 33.79 26.93 -9.44
CA GLU A 653 32.87 26.90 -8.30
C GLU A 653 31.54 26.25 -8.67
N ALA A 654 31.04 26.56 -9.85
CA ALA A 654 29.81 25.96 -10.38
C ALA A 654 29.93 24.43 -10.54
N ILE A 655 31.05 23.95 -11.06
CA ILE A 655 31.33 22.51 -11.19
C ILE A 655 31.41 21.86 -9.80
N ALA A 656 32.18 22.49 -8.88
CA ALA A 656 32.33 21.98 -7.51
C ALA A 656 30.97 21.87 -6.81
N HIS A 657 30.09 22.87 -6.96
CA HIS A 657 28.75 22.89 -6.37
C HIS A 657 27.89 21.72 -6.92
N VAL A 658 27.80 21.54 -8.25
CA VAL A 658 27.02 20.45 -8.83
C VAL A 658 27.54 19.08 -8.38
N VAL A 659 28.86 18.90 -8.38
CA VAL A 659 29.50 17.66 -7.94
C VAL A 659 29.21 17.36 -6.47
N GLU A 660 29.30 18.36 -5.61
CA GLU A 660 29.02 18.21 -4.18
C GLU A 660 27.57 17.79 -3.93
N VAL A 661 26.60 18.53 -4.50
CA VAL A 661 25.17 18.20 -4.35
C VAL A 661 24.84 16.78 -4.83
N VAL A 662 25.44 16.34 -5.92
CA VAL A 662 25.21 14.99 -6.44
C VAL A 662 25.87 13.92 -5.57
N LYS A 663 27.11 14.16 -5.11
CA LYS A 663 27.88 13.19 -4.30
C LYS A 663 27.39 13.06 -2.87
N SER A 664 26.89 14.14 -2.28
CA SER A 664 26.32 14.14 -0.92
C SER A 664 24.99 13.36 -0.83
N ARG A 665 24.38 13.06 -1.97
CA ARG A 665 23.09 12.29 -2.06
C ARG A 665 21.98 12.91 -1.24
N VAL A 666 21.95 14.23 -1.10
CA VAL A 666 20.84 14.92 -0.42
C VAL A 666 19.53 14.76 -1.19
N ASN A 667 18.44 14.56 -0.45
CA ASN A 667 17.10 14.37 -1.01
C ASN A 667 16.34 15.69 -1.20
N GLU A 668 16.85 16.76 -0.65
CA GLU A 668 16.30 18.13 -0.76
C GLU A 668 16.56 18.72 -2.15
N GLY A 669 15.91 19.85 -2.43
CA GLY A 669 16.09 20.53 -3.70
C GLY A 669 17.53 21.06 -3.85
N PRO A 670 18.07 21.12 -5.07
CA PRO A 670 19.47 21.51 -5.31
C PRO A 670 19.79 22.96 -4.88
N SER A 671 18.79 23.81 -4.66
CA SER A 671 18.94 25.17 -4.14
C SER A 671 19.13 25.21 -2.62
N ALA A 672 18.60 24.25 -1.86
CA ALA A 672 18.72 24.21 -0.40
C ALA A 672 20.17 24.04 0.07
N ALA A 673 20.99 23.33 -0.69
CA ALA A 673 22.41 23.12 -0.39
C ALA A 673 23.26 24.40 -0.47
N THR A 674 22.70 25.54 -0.90
CA THR A 674 23.40 26.82 -0.98
C THR A 674 23.23 27.71 0.25
N GLU A 675 22.26 27.39 1.15
CA GLU A 675 21.99 28.23 2.34
C GLU A 675 22.81 27.83 3.57
N GLU A 676 23.44 26.65 3.58
CA GLU A 676 24.26 26.16 4.71
C GLU A 676 25.79 26.27 4.47
N ALA A 677 26.23 26.76 3.32
CA ALA A 677 27.64 27.05 3.00
C ALA A 677 27.89 28.54 3.02
#